data_8a7410ebf10ddcf4929ac6a050118363
#
_entry.id   8a7410ebf10ddcf4929ac6a050118363
#
_cell.length_a   1.000
_cell.length_b   1.000
_cell.length_c   1.000
_cell.angle_alpha   90.00
_cell.angle_beta   90.00
_cell.angle_gamma   90.00
#
_symmetry.space_group_name_H-M   'P 1'
#
loop_
_entity.id
_entity.type
_entity.pdbx_description
1 polymer ?
#
loop_
_entity_poly.entity_id
_entity_poly.type
_entity_poly.pdbx_seq_one_letter_code
_entity_poly.pdbx_strand_id
1 'polypeptide(L)'
;MIAQLAVAAAVYAIDKPYSYRVPEGMQVQPGLRVLVPFGRGNRRSEAVVLALQDTVQRDLKVIERALDDAPILSQAQLQLAAFMKERYFCTFYEAVKAILPAGFWFAEKKTLTLAPGAQDKLPPGMANSDAARLVQLLQEFGGSAPECTLRQQFSSPQVFDTAVQQLLRRKLLRSDAELTQKTGGKTVKIAALAVSAEEAEQFAAKKQTSAPLQAAVLRLLCAIGAGPCREICALTGASMQTVTRLCKLGLLEQQEREVLRSPKQELPPLAEPITLTDEQQTAFDGLSAQMEREKPGAALLYGVTGSGKTAVYVALIQKALDEGRSAMLLVPEIALTPQLLGRMTAHFGKTVAVLHSSLRVGERYDEWRRIARGEARVVVGTRSAVFAPLQKPGLLILDEEQEHTYKSENAPRYHAREIALYRGARAGALVLFGSATPSIETMYLAKTGVYTLYTLKTRYNGRALPAARLIDMKQELRAGNDLDLSRELEEGVRDAILDGKQSILFLNRRGNSRFLVCMDCGDVPQCPRCSVHLTYHSAGRRLMCHYCGYSEPAHARCAKCGGAMKAVGSGTQKVEQELKALFPDTAVLRMDADTVAASGGHEAMLRRFRDEQIPVLLGTQMVAKGLDFPSVTLVGVLDADMSLYVDNFRAAETTFSLITQVVGRSGRGADSGCAMIQTMTPEHPVLQLAARQDYDAFYDMELQMRKLRSCPPFSDLFTITVAGLEERGLIQASVRLRDALAANLQREPYCREPAQLLGPAPAPVARVNYSYRYQLTLVCRNTAPIRRLLAFVLAEFSKDRQNRGLTALIDINSYN
;
A
#
# COMPACT_ATOMS: atom_id res chain seq x y z
N MET A 1 23.50 -32.65 6.79
CA MET A 1 22.62 -31.51 7.19
C MET A 1 21.46 -31.40 6.21
N ILE A 2 20.24 -31.17 6.72
CA ILE A 2 19.02 -30.98 5.95
C ILE A 2 18.49 -29.58 6.22
N ALA A 3 18.09 -28.87 5.16
CA ALA A 3 17.44 -27.56 5.27
C ALA A 3 15.93 -27.72 5.04
N GLN A 4 15.12 -27.11 5.89
CA GLN A 4 13.69 -26.94 5.71
C GLN A 4 13.45 -25.64 4.97
N LEU A 5 12.80 -25.71 3.79
CA LEU A 5 12.68 -24.60 2.86
C LEU A 5 11.22 -24.22 2.59
N ALA A 6 10.96 -22.92 2.49
CA ALA A 6 9.75 -22.37 1.87
C ALA A 6 10.03 -22.09 0.39
N VAL A 7 9.33 -22.77 -0.52
CA VAL A 7 9.62 -22.73 -1.95
C VAL A 7 8.63 -21.81 -2.68
N ALA A 8 9.14 -20.91 -3.52
CA ALA A 8 8.35 -19.93 -4.27
C ALA A 8 7.29 -20.52 -5.19
N ALA A 9 7.58 -21.68 -5.78
CA ALA A 9 6.65 -22.38 -6.68
C ALA A 9 5.54 -23.16 -5.95
N ALA A 10 5.55 -23.23 -4.62
CA ALA A 10 4.51 -23.92 -3.85
C ALA A 10 3.24 -23.05 -3.82
N VAL A 11 2.12 -23.60 -4.30
CA VAL A 11 0.80 -23.03 -4.17
C VAL A 11 0.22 -23.34 -2.79
N TYR A 12 -0.80 -22.59 -2.34
CA TYR A 12 -1.34 -22.66 -0.98
C TYR A 12 -1.67 -24.10 -0.52
N ALA A 13 -2.27 -24.93 -1.39
CA ALA A 13 -2.66 -26.29 -1.06
C ALA A 13 -1.50 -27.24 -0.73
N ILE A 14 -0.29 -26.92 -1.18
CA ILE A 14 0.91 -27.72 -0.97
C ILE A 14 2.00 -26.95 -0.22
N ASP A 15 1.66 -25.79 0.34
CA ASP A 15 2.62 -24.94 1.04
C ASP A 15 2.94 -25.49 2.43
N LYS A 16 4.06 -26.19 2.50
CA LYS A 16 4.67 -26.75 3.72
C LYS A 16 6.18 -26.56 3.66
N PRO A 17 6.89 -26.70 4.78
CA PRO A 17 8.34 -26.80 4.75
C PRO A 17 8.76 -28.05 3.93
N TYR A 18 9.66 -27.85 2.97
CA TYR A 18 10.22 -28.90 2.13
C TYR A 18 11.65 -29.19 2.56
N SER A 19 11.98 -30.49 2.71
CA SER A 19 13.31 -30.93 3.11
C SER A 19 14.23 -31.04 1.88
N TYR A 20 15.40 -30.43 1.98
CA TYR A 20 16.48 -30.51 0.98
C TYR A 20 17.80 -30.81 1.65
N ARG A 21 18.65 -31.56 0.96
CA ARG A 21 20.03 -31.82 1.40
C ARG A 21 20.92 -30.61 1.08
N VAL A 22 21.71 -30.19 2.06
CA VAL A 22 22.73 -29.16 1.90
C VAL A 22 24.00 -29.82 1.33
N PRO A 23 24.56 -29.32 0.21
CA PRO A 23 25.84 -29.82 -0.33
C PRO A 23 26.98 -29.66 0.69
N GLU A 24 27.98 -30.55 0.61
CA GLU A 24 29.20 -30.41 1.41
C GLU A 24 29.93 -29.12 1.03
N GLY A 25 30.36 -28.37 2.02
CA GLY A 25 31.05 -27.10 1.85
C GLY A 25 30.14 -25.87 1.66
N MET A 26 28.82 -26.04 1.47
CA MET A 26 27.89 -24.92 1.37
C MET A 26 27.48 -24.42 2.77
N GLN A 27 27.74 -23.16 3.06
CA GLN A 27 27.25 -22.53 4.28
C GLN A 27 25.83 -22.04 4.08
N VAL A 28 24.89 -22.61 4.83
CA VAL A 28 23.46 -22.27 4.79
C VAL A 28 23.00 -21.93 6.20
N GLN A 29 22.22 -20.86 6.31
CA GLN A 29 21.63 -20.39 7.58
C GLN A 29 20.16 -20.05 7.40
N PRO A 30 19.32 -20.13 8.44
CA PRO A 30 17.95 -19.64 8.39
C PRO A 30 17.88 -18.19 7.92
N GLY A 31 16.93 -17.89 7.01
CA GLY A 31 16.78 -16.57 6.41
C GLY A 31 17.59 -16.36 5.12
N LEU A 32 18.41 -17.31 4.72
CA LEU A 32 19.15 -17.29 3.45
C LEU A 32 18.24 -17.74 2.30
N ARG A 33 18.37 -17.12 1.12
CA ARG A 33 17.70 -17.61 -0.10
C ARG A 33 18.59 -18.59 -0.82
N VAL A 34 17.96 -19.60 -1.39
CA VAL A 34 18.61 -20.68 -2.14
C VAL A 34 17.86 -20.98 -3.42
N LEU A 35 18.54 -21.52 -4.41
CA LEU A 35 17.98 -22.07 -5.62
C LEU A 35 17.84 -23.59 -5.50
N VAL A 36 16.64 -24.10 -5.79
CA VAL A 36 16.33 -25.53 -5.64
C VAL A 36 15.53 -26.07 -6.82
N PRO A 37 15.68 -27.36 -7.15
CA PRO A 37 14.81 -28.05 -8.10
C PRO A 37 13.50 -28.43 -7.43
N PHE A 38 12.35 -27.98 -7.96
CA PHE A 38 11.03 -28.23 -7.40
C PHE A 38 10.09 -28.97 -8.36
N GLY A 39 9.17 -29.77 -7.79
CA GLY A 39 8.18 -30.55 -8.54
C GLY A 39 8.78 -31.76 -9.28
N ARG A 40 7.92 -32.49 -10.03
CA ARG A 40 8.33 -33.69 -10.80
C ARG A 40 9.30 -33.35 -11.94
N GLY A 41 9.20 -32.16 -12.51
CA GLY A 41 10.06 -31.71 -13.63
C GLY A 41 11.35 -31.01 -13.18
N ASN A 42 11.69 -31.03 -11.89
CA ASN A 42 12.91 -30.38 -11.34
C ASN A 42 13.09 -28.91 -11.80
N ARG A 43 11.97 -28.18 -11.93
CA ARG A 43 12.02 -26.77 -12.31
C ARG A 43 12.74 -25.97 -11.22
N ARG A 44 13.71 -25.17 -11.60
CA ARG A 44 14.41 -24.27 -10.67
C ARG A 44 13.45 -23.28 -10.03
N SER A 45 13.53 -23.18 -8.72
CA SER A 45 12.70 -22.27 -7.93
C SER A 45 13.53 -21.65 -6.82
N GLU A 46 13.28 -20.38 -6.56
CA GLU A 46 13.79 -19.69 -5.39
C GLU A 46 13.12 -20.26 -4.12
N ALA A 47 13.88 -20.37 -3.05
CA ALA A 47 13.38 -20.81 -1.75
C ALA A 47 14.10 -20.08 -0.63
N VAL A 48 13.47 -20.04 0.55
CA VAL A 48 14.02 -19.45 1.78
C VAL A 48 14.25 -20.55 2.80
N VAL A 49 15.41 -20.55 3.43
CA VAL A 49 15.77 -21.47 4.51
C VAL A 49 15.03 -21.06 5.78
N LEU A 50 14.23 -21.98 6.33
CA LEU A 50 13.46 -21.79 7.56
C LEU A 50 14.18 -22.32 8.78
N ALA A 51 14.75 -23.52 8.66
CA ALA A 51 15.46 -24.21 9.74
C ALA A 51 16.46 -25.21 9.16
N LEU A 52 17.44 -25.59 9.96
CA LEU A 52 18.40 -26.64 9.68
C LEU A 52 18.21 -27.79 10.66
N GLN A 53 18.45 -29.03 10.21
CA GLN A 53 18.37 -30.25 11.00
C GLN A 53 19.60 -31.14 10.71
N ASP A 54 20.22 -31.62 11.78
CA ASP A 54 21.37 -32.55 11.67
C ASP A 54 20.88 -34.00 11.58
N THR A 55 20.09 -34.30 10.55
CA THR A 55 19.65 -35.64 10.21
C THR A 55 20.16 -36.04 8.83
N VAL A 56 20.34 -37.34 8.60
CA VAL A 56 20.77 -37.86 7.29
C VAL A 56 19.60 -38.60 6.67
N GLN A 57 19.05 -38.05 5.57
CA GLN A 57 18.06 -38.71 4.74
C GLN A 57 18.57 -38.79 3.31
N ARG A 58 18.65 -40.02 2.73
CA ARG A 58 19.38 -40.24 1.48
C ARG A 58 18.65 -39.78 0.21
N ASP A 59 17.31 -39.78 0.20
CA ASP A 59 16.50 -39.53 -1.01
C ASP A 59 15.98 -38.12 -1.17
N LEU A 60 16.70 -37.13 -0.63
CA LEU A 60 16.30 -35.73 -0.73
C LEU A 60 16.96 -35.06 -1.93
N LYS A 61 16.19 -34.16 -2.59
CA LYS A 61 16.74 -33.22 -3.57
C LYS A 61 17.79 -32.33 -2.89
N VAL A 62 18.74 -31.85 -3.70
CA VAL A 62 19.88 -31.08 -3.24
C VAL A 62 19.66 -29.59 -3.54
N ILE A 63 20.12 -28.70 -2.67
CA ILE A 63 20.21 -27.26 -2.93
C ILE A 63 21.24 -27.04 -4.06
N GLU A 64 20.86 -26.31 -5.12
CA GLU A 64 21.81 -26.07 -6.24
C GLU A 64 22.84 -25.00 -5.88
N ARG A 65 22.40 -23.86 -5.31
CA ARG A 65 23.30 -22.78 -4.86
C ARG A 65 22.61 -21.85 -3.86
N ALA A 66 23.41 -21.15 -3.05
CA ALA A 66 22.96 -19.98 -2.30
C ALA A 66 22.79 -18.79 -3.26
N LEU A 67 21.81 -17.96 -3.01
CA LEU A 67 21.52 -16.75 -3.78
C LEU A 67 22.05 -15.48 -3.11
N ASP A 68 22.31 -15.54 -1.82
CA ASP A 68 22.85 -14.44 -1.01
C ASP A 68 24.10 -14.93 -0.25
N ASP A 69 25.00 -14.00 0.07
CA ASP A 69 26.21 -14.28 0.86
C ASP A 69 25.91 -14.35 2.37
N ALA A 70 24.80 -13.75 2.81
CA ALA A 70 24.36 -13.71 4.21
C ALA A 70 22.83 -13.77 4.29
N PRO A 71 22.25 -14.21 5.43
CA PRO A 71 20.81 -14.20 5.64
C PRO A 71 20.19 -12.81 5.43
N ILE A 72 19.19 -12.71 4.57
CA ILE A 72 18.47 -11.47 4.29
C ILE A 72 17.27 -11.27 5.20
N LEU A 73 16.84 -12.32 5.89
CA LEU A 73 15.76 -12.32 6.88
C LEU A 73 16.30 -12.72 8.25
N SER A 74 15.98 -11.92 9.25
CA SER A 74 16.22 -12.27 10.64
C SER A 74 15.25 -13.34 11.14
N GLN A 75 15.58 -13.98 12.26
CA GLN A 75 14.67 -14.94 12.92
C GLN A 75 13.33 -14.31 13.27
N ALA A 76 13.30 -13.06 13.70
CA ALA A 76 12.05 -12.33 13.96
C ALA A 76 11.20 -12.16 12.71
N GLN A 77 11.81 -11.90 11.55
CA GLN A 77 11.09 -11.80 10.28
C GLN A 77 10.60 -13.16 9.77
N LEU A 78 11.31 -14.24 10.01
CA LEU A 78 10.81 -15.60 9.72
C LEU A 78 9.59 -15.96 10.59
N GLN A 79 9.63 -15.59 11.88
CA GLN A 79 8.47 -15.75 12.78
C GLN A 79 7.27 -14.88 12.35
N LEU A 80 7.53 -13.65 11.89
CA LEU A 80 6.52 -12.78 11.31
C LEU A 80 5.89 -13.39 10.06
N ALA A 81 6.70 -13.98 9.16
CA ALA A 81 6.18 -14.67 7.98
C ALA A 81 5.28 -15.87 8.35
N ALA A 82 5.64 -16.64 9.38
CA ALA A 82 4.82 -17.72 9.90
C ALA A 82 3.48 -17.21 10.47
N PHE A 83 3.51 -16.12 11.24
CA PHE A 83 2.30 -15.44 11.72
C PHE A 83 1.41 -14.97 10.55
N MET A 84 2.00 -14.34 9.54
CA MET A 84 1.25 -13.86 8.38
C MET A 84 0.61 -14.99 7.59
N LYS A 85 1.32 -16.11 7.41
CA LYS A 85 0.77 -17.30 6.75
C LYS A 85 -0.50 -17.80 7.41
N GLU A 86 -0.47 -17.96 8.75
CA GLU A 86 -1.62 -18.43 9.53
C GLU A 86 -2.75 -17.38 9.54
N ARG A 87 -2.40 -16.11 9.70
CA ARG A 87 -3.38 -15.05 9.91
C ARG A 87 -4.10 -14.64 8.64
N TYR A 88 -3.41 -14.63 7.49
CA TYR A 88 -3.91 -14.06 6.23
C TYR A 88 -4.07 -15.09 5.10
N PHE A 89 -4.01 -16.38 5.40
CA PHE A 89 -4.24 -17.48 4.44
C PHE A 89 -3.38 -17.35 3.17
N CYS A 90 -2.12 -17.03 3.33
CA CYS A 90 -1.14 -16.94 2.26
C CYS A 90 -0.09 -18.05 2.35
N THR A 91 0.71 -18.24 1.30
CA THR A 91 1.88 -19.10 1.38
C THR A 91 2.98 -18.45 2.23
N PHE A 92 3.88 -19.26 2.77
CA PHE A 92 5.02 -18.73 3.51
C PHE A 92 5.89 -17.82 2.64
N TYR A 93 6.06 -18.21 1.37
CA TYR A 93 6.84 -17.42 0.43
C TYR A 93 6.17 -16.09 0.05
N GLU A 94 4.84 -16.05 -0.07
CA GLU A 94 4.11 -14.78 -0.26
C GLU A 94 4.28 -13.84 0.95
N ALA A 95 4.29 -14.39 2.17
CA ALA A 95 4.56 -13.60 3.37
C ALA A 95 6.00 -13.02 3.34
N VAL A 96 7.00 -13.83 3.00
CA VAL A 96 8.39 -13.36 2.83
C VAL A 96 8.49 -12.30 1.74
N LYS A 97 7.78 -12.49 0.62
CA LYS A 97 7.76 -11.54 -0.49
C LYS A 97 7.14 -10.20 -0.10
N ALA A 98 6.20 -10.18 0.82
CA ALA A 98 5.63 -8.94 1.35
C ALA A 98 6.58 -8.23 2.33
N ILE A 99 7.37 -9.00 3.10
CA ILE A 99 8.33 -8.46 4.07
C ILE A 99 9.51 -7.78 3.36
N LEU A 100 10.04 -8.37 2.28
CA LEU A 100 11.21 -7.86 1.58
C LEU A 100 10.85 -6.88 0.47
N PRO A 101 11.57 -5.76 0.30
CA PRO A 101 11.33 -4.83 -0.79
C PRO A 101 11.68 -5.45 -2.15
N ALA A 102 11.05 -4.91 -3.20
CA ALA A 102 11.14 -5.44 -4.56
C ALA A 102 12.58 -5.56 -5.12
N GLY A 103 13.53 -4.77 -4.60
CA GLY A 103 14.94 -4.79 -5.02
C GLY A 103 15.69 -6.07 -4.65
N PHE A 104 15.19 -6.84 -3.69
CA PHE A 104 15.82 -8.11 -3.30
C PHE A 104 15.51 -9.27 -4.24
N TRP A 105 14.44 -9.17 -5.06
CA TRP A 105 14.00 -10.30 -5.87
C TRP A 105 14.83 -10.46 -7.15
N PHE A 106 15.12 -11.71 -7.49
CA PHE A 106 15.72 -12.06 -8.76
C PHE A 106 14.69 -11.95 -9.87
N ALA A 107 15.11 -11.46 -11.03
CA ALA A 107 14.35 -11.54 -12.27
C ALA A 107 14.93 -12.67 -13.11
N GLU A 108 14.06 -13.56 -13.57
CA GLU A 108 14.42 -14.55 -14.55
C GLU A 108 14.58 -13.86 -15.90
N LYS A 109 15.81 -13.67 -16.36
CA LYS A 109 16.09 -13.26 -17.74
C LYS A 109 16.12 -14.52 -18.60
N LYS A 110 15.06 -14.70 -19.38
CA LYS A 110 15.01 -15.77 -20.36
C LYS A 110 15.65 -15.32 -21.65
N THR A 111 16.62 -16.07 -22.09
CA THR A 111 17.24 -15.95 -23.41
C THR A 111 16.76 -17.12 -24.25
N LEU A 112 16.20 -16.81 -25.40
CA LEU A 112 15.75 -17.79 -26.38
C LEU A 112 16.85 -17.99 -27.41
N THR A 113 17.26 -19.24 -27.63
CA THR A 113 18.33 -19.62 -28.56
C THR A 113 17.82 -20.64 -29.56
N LEU A 114 18.05 -20.44 -30.85
CA LEU A 114 17.68 -21.37 -31.88
C LEU A 114 18.55 -22.64 -31.82
N ALA A 115 17.92 -23.78 -32.02
CA ALA A 115 18.64 -25.02 -32.22
C ALA A 115 19.35 -25.00 -33.57
N PRO A 116 20.51 -25.67 -33.73
CA PRO A 116 21.21 -25.75 -35.00
C PRO A 116 20.31 -26.31 -36.11
N GLY A 117 20.21 -25.62 -37.25
CA GLY A 117 19.36 -25.99 -38.38
C GLY A 117 17.85 -25.90 -38.14
N ALA A 118 17.42 -25.03 -37.20
CA ALA A 118 15.98 -24.87 -36.87
C ALA A 118 15.16 -24.37 -38.06
N GLN A 119 15.75 -23.58 -38.96
CA GLN A 119 15.06 -23.07 -40.13
C GLN A 119 14.67 -24.15 -41.12
N ASP A 120 15.59 -25.09 -41.40
CA ASP A 120 15.38 -26.17 -42.35
C ASP A 120 14.42 -27.24 -41.81
N LYS A 121 14.19 -27.24 -40.49
CA LYS A 121 13.31 -28.18 -39.80
C LYS A 121 11.90 -27.63 -39.52
N LEU A 122 11.60 -26.40 -39.98
CA LEU A 122 10.23 -25.86 -39.90
C LEU A 122 9.33 -26.59 -40.93
N PRO A 123 8.17 -27.13 -40.49
CA PRO A 123 7.24 -27.74 -41.43
C PRO A 123 6.74 -26.74 -42.45
N PRO A 124 6.54 -27.14 -43.73
CA PRO A 124 6.04 -26.27 -44.80
C PRO A 124 4.73 -25.54 -44.46
N GLY A 125 3.85 -26.17 -43.69
CA GLY A 125 2.59 -25.54 -43.20
C GLY A 125 2.73 -24.46 -42.11
N MET A 126 3.95 -24.20 -41.64
CA MET A 126 4.22 -23.17 -40.66
C MET A 126 4.98 -21.95 -41.23
N ALA A 127 5.26 -21.93 -42.51
CA ALA A 127 6.09 -20.90 -43.14
C ALA A 127 5.59 -19.45 -42.94
N ASN A 128 4.27 -19.29 -42.81
CA ASN A 128 3.63 -17.97 -42.58
C ASN A 128 3.08 -17.81 -41.14
N SER A 129 3.57 -18.63 -40.17
CA SER A 129 3.08 -18.58 -38.81
C SER A 129 3.92 -17.64 -37.93
N ASP A 130 3.36 -17.23 -36.77
CA ASP A 130 4.09 -16.48 -35.76
C ASP A 130 5.34 -17.23 -35.24
N ALA A 131 5.34 -18.55 -35.30
CA ALA A 131 6.51 -19.36 -34.99
C ALA A 131 7.64 -19.19 -36.02
N ALA A 132 7.33 -19.12 -37.32
CA ALA A 132 8.32 -18.81 -38.35
C ALA A 132 8.85 -17.39 -38.21
N ARG A 133 7.98 -16.43 -37.95
CA ARG A 133 8.38 -15.05 -37.62
C ARG A 133 9.34 -14.97 -36.42
N LEU A 134 9.09 -15.77 -35.36
CA LEU A 134 9.99 -15.83 -34.22
C LEU A 134 11.36 -16.41 -34.58
N VAL A 135 11.40 -17.42 -35.43
CA VAL A 135 12.67 -18.00 -35.93
C VAL A 135 13.44 -16.96 -36.75
N GLN A 136 12.77 -16.24 -37.66
CA GLN A 136 13.39 -15.20 -38.46
C GLN A 136 13.96 -14.06 -37.59
N LEU A 137 13.19 -13.55 -36.63
CA LEU A 137 13.66 -12.53 -35.69
C LEU A 137 14.89 -13.01 -34.89
N LEU A 138 14.86 -14.25 -34.40
CA LEU A 138 16.03 -14.79 -33.69
C LEU A 138 17.27 -14.88 -34.59
N GLN A 139 17.11 -15.18 -35.90
CA GLN A 139 18.24 -15.16 -36.83
C GLN A 139 18.83 -13.76 -37.04
N GLU A 140 17.97 -12.73 -37.15
CA GLU A 140 18.39 -11.36 -37.23
C GLU A 140 19.21 -10.92 -35.98
N PHE A 141 18.92 -11.52 -34.82
CA PHE A 141 19.68 -11.35 -33.58
C PHE A 141 20.87 -12.33 -33.42
N GLY A 142 21.32 -13.00 -34.47
CA GLY A 142 22.46 -13.90 -34.40
C GLY A 142 22.16 -15.27 -33.76
N GLY A 143 20.92 -15.72 -33.78
CA GLY A 143 20.46 -16.99 -33.26
C GLY A 143 20.08 -17.02 -31.77
N SER A 144 20.30 -15.94 -31.04
CA SER A 144 19.97 -15.84 -29.61
C SER A 144 19.55 -14.43 -29.22
N ALA A 145 18.45 -14.28 -28.46
CA ALA A 145 18.00 -12.98 -27.98
C ALA A 145 17.20 -13.07 -26.67
N PRO A 146 17.18 -12.01 -25.86
CA PRO A 146 16.34 -11.95 -24.67
C PRO A 146 14.85 -12.04 -25.03
N GLU A 147 14.09 -12.84 -24.27
CA GLU A 147 12.63 -13.02 -24.47
C GLU A 147 11.88 -11.70 -24.46
N CYS A 148 12.26 -10.77 -23.58
CA CYS A 148 11.62 -9.45 -23.47
C CYS A 148 11.74 -8.59 -24.75
N THR A 149 12.87 -8.66 -25.45
CA THR A 149 13.11 -7.96 -26.71
C THR A 149 12.27 -8.53 -27.84
N LEU A 150 12.20 -9.86 -27.91
CA LEU A 150 11.41 -10.56 -28.93
C LEU A 150 9.91 -10.37 -28.71
N ARG A 151 9.44 -10.38 -27.46
CA ARG A 151 8.04 -10.21 -27.10
C ARG A 151 7.47 -8.88 -27.58
N GLN A 152 8.27 -7.81 -27.59
CA GLN A 152 7.85 -6.47 -28.05
C GLN A 152 7.56 -6.41 -29.55
N GLN A 153 8.04 -7.40 -30.33
CA GLN A 153 7.86 -7.46 -31.78
C GLN A 153 6.57 -8.19 -32.20
N PHE A 154 5.77 -8.65 -31.24
CA PHE A 154 4.51 -9.39 -31.47
C PHE A 154 3.29 -8.55 -31.08
N SER A 155 2.18 -8.77 -31.78
CA SER A 155 0.92 -8.04 -31.60
C SER A 155 0.27 -8.26 -30.23
N SER A 156 0.50 -9.42 -29.61
CA SER A 156 0.03 -9.72 -28.25
C SER A 156 0.96 -10.70 -27.52
N PRO A 157 1.02 -10.65 -26.18
CA PRO A 157 1.76 -11.61 -25.38
C PRO A 157 1.34 -13.07 -25.60
N GLN A 158 0.05 -13.32 -25.84
CA GLN A 158 -0.48 -14.66 -26.04
C GLN A 158 -0.01 -15.29 -27.36
N VAL A 159 0.06 -14.49 -28.42
CA VAL A 159 0.59 -14.90 -29.72
C VAL A 159 2.05 -15.31 -29.60
N PHE A 160 2.85 -14.48 -28.94
CA PHE A 160 4.25 -14.78 -28.67
C PHE A 160 4.42 -16.07 -27.86
N ASP A 161 3.70 -16.20 -26.74
CA ASP A 161 3.80 -17.39 -25.86
C ASP A 161 3.40 -18.66 -26.60
N THR A 162 2.40 -18.61 -27.47
CA THR A 162 2.00 -19.75 -28.31
C THR A 162 3.10 -20.12 -29.29
N ALA A 163 3.73 -19.15 -29.95
CA ALA A 163 4.84 -19.36 -30.88
C ALA A 163 6.05 -19.99 -30.16
N VAL A 164 6.42 -19.46 -29.00
CA VAL A 164 7.51 -20.00 -28.17
C VAL A 164 7.22 -21.46 -27.76
N GLN A 165 6.01 -21.76 -27.28
CA GLN A 165 5.64 -23.10 -26.86
C GLN A 165 5.66 -24.09 -28.02
N GLN A 166 5.22 -23.70 -29.21
CA GLN A 166 5.26 -24.54 -30.42
C GLN A 166 6.69 -24.91 -30.78
N LEU A 167 7.62 -23.96 -30.77
CA LEU A 167 9.02 -24.21 -31.10
C LEU A 167 9.76 -25.01 -30.02
N LEU A 168 9.47 -24.77 -28.72
CA LEU A 168 10.03 -25.54 -27.62
C LEU A 168 9.59 -27.01 -27.66
N ARG A 169 8.29 -27.30 -27.93
CA ARG A 169 7.77 -28.65 -28.06
C ARG A 169 8.44 -29.44 -29.21
N ARG A 170 8.84 -28.73 -30.25
CA ARG A 170 9.53 -29.30 -31.42
C ARG A 170 11.05 -29.32 -31.27
N LYS A 171 11.58 -28.86 -30.13
CA LYS A 171 13.02 -28.78 -29.87
C LYS A 171 13.78 -27.88 -30.86
N LEU A 172 13.09 -26.99 -31.54
CA LEU A 172 13.68 -25.99 -32.45
C LEU A 172 14.18 -24.74 -31.71
N LEU A 173 13.76 -24.56 -30.46
CA LEU A 173 14.15 -23.47 -29.59
C LEU A 173 14.64 -24.04 -28.25
N ARG A 174 15.63 -23.38 -27.66
CA ARG A 174 16.07 -23.55 -26.28
C ARG A 174 15.77 -22.29 -25.52
N SER A 175 15.35 -22.44 -24.28
CA SER A 175 15.14 -21.33 -23.37
C SER A 175 16.09 -21.49 -22.19
N ASP A 176 17.08 -20.62 -22.11
CA ASP A 176 18.01 -20.54 -21.00
C ASP A 176 17.53 -19.43 -20.08
N ALA A 177 17.35 -19.76 -18.82
CA ALA A 177 16.91 -18.81 -17.81
C ALA A 177 18.05 -18.49 -16.87
N GLU A 178 18.48 -17.23 -16.89
CA GLU A 178 19.46 -16.70 -15.96
C GLU A 178 18.76 -15.84 -14.90
N LEU A 179 19.03 -16.17 -13.64
CA LEU A 179 18.53 -15.39 -12.52
C LEU A 179 19.47 -14.20 -12.26
N THR A 180 19.00 -13.00 -12.59
CA THR A 180 19.73 -11.76 -12.30
C THR A 180 19.01 -10.98 -11.21
N GLN A 181 19.75 -10.52 -10.21
CA GLN A 181 19.17 -9.64 -9.18
C GLN A 181 18.72 -8.33 -9.82
N LYS A 182 17.49 -7.91 -9.54
CA LYS A 182 16.91 -6.67 -10.10
C LYS A 182 17.69 -5.43 -9.71
N THR A 183 18.36 -5.45 -8.57
CA THR A 183 19.09 -4.28 -8.05
C THR A 183 20.25 -4.76 -7.19
N GLY A 184 21.48 -4.40 -7.57
CA GLY A 184 22.66 -4.54 -6.72
C GLY A 184 22.99 -3.24 -5.99
N GLY A 185 23.86 -3.29 -4.99
CA GLY A 185 24.47 -2.12 -4.40
C GLY A 185 25.12 -1.26 -5.51
N LYS A 186 24.99 0.05 -5.44
CA LYS A 186 25.70 0.95 -6.37
C LYS A 186 27.12 1.10 -5.88
N THR A 187 28.10 0.59 -6.63
CA THR A 187 29.51 0.84 -6.36
C THR A 187 29.98 2.05 -7.16
N VAL A 188 30.81 2.85 -6.53
CA VAL A 188 31.53 3.97 -7.18
C VAL A 188 33.03 3.69 -7.01
N LYS A 189 33.74 3.79 -8.12
CA LYS A 189 35.20 3.69 -8.09
C LYS A 189 35.76 4.97 -7.50
N ILE A 190 36.46 4.85 -6.38
CA ILE A 190 37.20 5.92 -5.72
C ILE A 190 38.67 5.75 -6.08
N ALA A 191 39.31 6.83 -6.51
CA ALA A 191 40.75 6.87 -6.67
C ALA A 191 41.38 7.58 -5.48
N ALA A 192 42.46 6.99 -4.96
CA ALA A 192 43.31 7.56 -3.95
C ALA A 192 44.77 7.50 -4.42
N LEU A 193 45.65 8.31 -3.79
CA LEU A 193 47.08 8.21 -4.04
C LEU A 193 47.61 6.86 -3.47
N ALA A 194 48.35 6.16 -4.30
CA ALA A 194 49.08 4.94 -3.90
C ALA A 194 50.54 5.24 -3.46
N VAL A 195 50.95 6.50 -3.61
CA VAL A 195 52.25 7.03 -3.25
C VAL A 195 52.11 8.23 -2.33
N SER A 196 53.22 8.73 -1.76
CA SER A 196 53.22 9.95 -0.95
C SER A 196 52.77 11.18 -1.77
N ALA A 197 52.16 12.17 -1.10
CA ALA A 197 51.77 13.43 -1.77
C ALA A 197 52.95 14.15 -2.40
N GLU A 198 54.14 14.02 -1.79
CA GLU A 198 55.37 14.60 -2.31
C GLU A 198 55.84 13.93 -3.62
N GLU A 199 55.79 12.61 -3.69
CA GLU A 199 56.11 11.85 -4.91
C GLU A 199 55.07 12.10 -6.01
N ALA A 200 53.80 12.20 -5.67
CA ALA A 200 52.73 12.53 -6.62
C ALA A 200 52.92 13.94 -7.21
N GLU A 201 53.27 14.91 -6.39
CA GLU A 201 53.54 16.31 -6.85
C GLU A 201 54.81 16.39 -7.70
N GLN A 202 55.90 15.69 -7.36
CA GLN A 202 57.08 15.61 -8.18
C GLN A 202 56.80 15.01 -9.56
N PHE A 203 56.01 13.97 -9.64
CA PHE A 203 55.55 13.39 -10.91
C PHE A 203 54.67 14.35 -11.69
N ALA A 204 53.73 15.03 -11.02
CA ALA A 204 52.85 16.03 -11.61
C ALA A 204 53.67 17.22 -12.24
N ALA A 205 54.70 17.69 -11.50
CA ALA A 205 55.60 18.74 -11.99
C ALA A 205 56.38 18.31 -13.23
N LYS A 206 56.95 17.11 -13.25
CA LYS A 206 57.65 16.57 -14.43
C LYS A 206 56.76 16.34 -15.63
N LYS A 207 55.46 16.12 -15.43
CA LYS A 207 54.47 15.84 -16.48
C LYS A 207 53.58 17.03 -16.86
N GLN A 208 53.83 18.21 -16.30
CA GLN A 208 52.96 19.38 -16.47
C GLN A 208 52.80 19.83 -17.94
N THR A 209 53.83 19.71 -18.76
CA THR A 209 53.79 20.06 -20.21
C THR A 209 53.42 18.86 -21.09
N SER A 210 53.94 17.65 -20.77
CA SER A 210 53.77 16.45 -21.60
C SER A 210 52.44 15.70 -21.34
N ALA A 211 51.85 15.80 -20.16
CA ALA A 211 50.59 15.13 -19.79
C ALA A 211 49.82 15.97 -18.75
N PRO A 212 49.35 17.18 -19.13
CA PRO A 212 48.75 18.14 -18.20
C PRO A 212 47.52 17.58 -17.41
N LEU A 213 46.73 16.75 -18.04
CA LEU A 213 45.56 16.11 -17.37
C LEU A 213 45.95 15.09 -16.31
N GLN A 214 47.09 14.37 -16.47
CA GLN A 214 47.59 13.49 -15.44
C GLN A 214 48.10 14.29 -14.23
N ALA A 215 48.81 15.39 -14.50
CA ALA A 215 49.28 16.29 -13.46
C ALA A 215 48.12 16.94 -12.69
N ALA A 216 47.05 17.35 -13.38
CA ALA A 216 45.87 17.91 -12.76
C ALA A 216 45.15 16.92 -11.83
N VAL A 217 45.01 15.63 -12.23
CA VAL A 217 44.42 14.57 -11.41
C VAL A 217 45.25 14.35 -10.16
N LEU A 218 46.60 14.24 -10.25
CA LEU A 218 47.47 14.02 -9.10
C LEU A 218 47.42 15.20 -8.13
N ARG A 219 47.51 16.46 -8.61
CA ARG A 219 47.38 17.64 -7.75
C ARG A 219 46.03 17.74 -7.04
N LEU A 220 44.93 17.43 -7.72
CA LEU A 220 43.64 17.39 -7.09
C LEU A 220 43.62 16.36 -5.96
N LEU A 221 44.16 15.16 -6.19
CA LEU A 221 44.20 14.12 -5.18
C LEU A 221 45.20 14.42 -4.04
N CYS A 222 46.31 15.17 -4.31
CA CYS A 222 47.16 15.70 -3.24
C CYS A 222 46.38 16.63 -2.30
N ALA A 223 45.42 17.41 -2.83
CA ALA A 223 44.64 18.33 -2.05
C ALA A 223 43.47 17.65 -1.28
N ILE A 224 42.80 16.65 -1.87
CA ILE A 224 41.58 16.03 -1.30
C ILE A 224 41.80 14.61 -0.75
N GLY A 225 42.98 14.01 -0.98
CA GLY A 225 43.33 12.64 -0.56
C GLY A 225 42.72 11.55 -1.41
N ALA A 226 41.40 11.47 -1.50
CA ALA A 226 40.66 10.49 -2.29
C ALA A 226 39.33 11.05 -2.77
N GLY A 227 38.82 10.55 -3.91
CA GLY A 227 37.55 10.99 -4.44
C GLY A 227 36.97 10.06 -5.51
N PRO A 228 35.65 10.22 -5.85
CA PRO A 228 35.02 9.47 -6.92
C PRO A 228 35.66 9.74 -8.27
N CYS A 229 36.09 8.70 -9.00
CA CYS A 229 36.76 8.84 -10.29
C CYS A 229 36.00 9.72 -11.28
N ARG A 230 34.66 9.70 -11.30
CA ARG A 230 33.86 10.54 -12.17
C ARG A 230 33.94 12.02 -11.81
N GLU A 231 33.95 12.35 -10.52
CA GLU A 231 34.05 13.72 -10.02
C GLU A 231 35.48 14.27 -10.28
N ILE A 232 36.50 13.46 -10.03
CA ILE A 232 37.90 13.79 -10.37
C ILE A 232 38.00 14.12 -11.88
N CYS A 233 37.40 13.26 -12.73
CA CYS A 233 37.38 13.50 -14.17
C CYS A 233 36.65 14.78 -14.53
N ALA A 234 35.52 15.07 -13.92
CA ALA A 234 34.72 16.28 -14.17
C ALA A 234 35.46 17.54 -13.72
N LEU A 235 36.12 17.55 -12.59
CA LEU A 235 36.87 18.69 -12.06
C LEU A 235 38.17 18.97 -12.80
N THR A 236 38.85 17.93 -13.30
CA THR A 236 40.14 18.04 -13.96
C THR A 236 40.07 18.07 -15.48
N GLY A 237 38.92 17.81 -16.07
CA GLY A 237 38.74 17.59 -17.52
C GLY A 237 39.39 16.27 -18.01
N ALA A 238 39.87 15.41 -17.13
CA ALA A 238 40.50 14.15 -17.49
C ALA A 238 39.44 13.05 -17.83
N SER A 239 39.87 12.07 -18.64
CA SER A 239 39.04 10.89 -18.92
C SER A 239 39.29 9.76 -17.93
N MET A 240 38.36 8.79 -17.85
CA MET A 240 38.55 7.57 -17.08
C MET A 240 39.79 6.77 -17.49
N GLN A 241 40.21 6.88 -18.76
CA GLN A 241 41.44 6.27 -19.29
C GLN A 241 42.67 6.87 -18.62
N THR A 242 42.67 8.20 -18.36
CA THR A 242 43.75 8.90 -17.67
C THR A 242 43.93 8.38 -16.25
N VAL A 243 42.84 8.20 -15.51
CA VAL A 243 42.86 7.65 -14.15
C VAL A 243 43.36 6.19 -14.18
N THR A 244 42.85 5.37 -15.11
CA THR A 244 43.29 3.99 -15.29
C THR A 244 44.78 3.89 -15.61
N ARG A 245 45.33 4.83 -16.40
CA ARG A 245 46.74 4.89 -16.73
C ARG A 245 47.61 5.24 -15.51
N LEU A 246 47.13 6.15 -14.67
CA LEU A 246 47.83 6.48 -13.41
C LEU A 246 47.82 5.30 -12.40
N CYS A 247 46.73 4.52 -12.39
CA CYS A 247 46.72 3.28 -11.62
C CYS A 247 47.72 2.24 -12.14
N LYS A 248 47.85 2.06 -13.46
CA LYS A 248 48.87 1.18 -14.07
C LYS A 248 50.31 1.64 -13.81
N LEU A 249 50.53 2.92 -13.59
CA LEU A 249 51.82 3.48 -13.21
C LEU A 249 52.10 3.35 -11.71
N GLY A 250 51.20 2.80 -10.92
CA GLY A 250 51.32 2.63 -9.48
C GLY A 250 51.21 3.94 -8.68
N LEU A 251 50.72 5.03 -9.27
CA LEU A 251 50.55 6.32 -8.63
C LEU A 251 49.20 6.48 -7.96
N LEU A 252 48.15 5.75 -8.44
CA LEU A 252 46.84 5.72 -7.88
C LEU A 252 46.41 4.28 -7.60
N GLU A 253 45.60 4.11 -6.57
CA GLU A 253 44.85 2.91 -6.33
C GLU A 253 43.35 3.19 -6.55
N GLN A 254 42.63 2.22 -7.10
CA GLN A 254 41.17 2.28 -7.23
C GLN A 254 40.54 1.27 -6.30
N GLN A 255 39.64 1.75 -5.46
CA GLN A 255 38.80 0.92 -4.61
C GLN A 255 37.32 1.09 -5.04
N GLU A 256 36.60 -0.02 -5.12
CA GLU A 256 35.16 0.07 -5.28
C GLU A 256 34.53 0.29 -3.90
N ARG A 257 33.91 1.46 -3.73
CA ARG A 257 33.16 1.80 -2.53
C ARG A 257 31.69 1.79 -2.83
N GLU A 258 30.94 1.09 -2.00
CA GLU A 258 29.50 1.11 -2.07
C GLU A 258 28.96 2.48 -1.68
N VAL A 259 28.08 3.05 -2.54
CA VAL A 259 27.41 4.32 -2.29
C VAL A 259 25.91 4.06 -2.24
N LEU A 260 25.32 4.32 -1.08
CA LEU A 260 23.89 4.21 -0.89
C LEU A 260 23.18 5.34 -1.64
N ARG A 261 22.14 4.99 -2.42
CA ARG A 261 21.24 5.94 -3.09
C ARG A 261 20.28 6.46 -2.03
N SER A 262 20.58 7.60 -1.47
CA SER A 262 19.63 8.32 -0.61
C SER A 262 18.77 9.23 -1.49
N PRO A 263 17.47 9.35 -1.24
CA PRO A 263 16.68 10.41 -1.88
C PRO A 263 17.42 11.74 -1.62
N LYS A 264 17.57 12.57 -2.66
CA LYS A 264 18.16 13.91 -2.50
C LYS A 264 17.21 14.75 -1.63
N GLN A 265 17.38 14.67 -0.34
CA GLN A 265 16.79 15.61 0.60
C GLN A 265 17.88 16.61 0.97
N GLU A 266 17.67 17.85 0.60
CA GLU A 266 18.39 18.96 1.26
C GLU A 266 18.03 18.87 2.74
N LEU A 267 19.05 18.75 3.60
CA LEU A 267 18.82 18.73 5.03
C LEU A 267 18.30 20.12 5.42
N PRO A 268 17.05 20.24 5.86
CA PRO A 268 16.55 21.50 6.36
C PRO A 268 17.38 21.93 7.59
N PRO A 269 17.39 23.23 7.92
CA PRO A 269 18.02 23.69 9.16
C PRO A 269 17.43 22.92 10.35
N LEU A 270 18.21 22.74 11.39
CA LEU A 270 17.78 22.06 12.62
C LEU A 270 16.53 22.73 13.16
N ALA A 271 15.53 21.92 13.48
CA ALA A 271 14.28 22.41 14.02
C ALA A 271 14.47 22.93 15.46
N GLU A 272 13.70 23.96 15.83
CA GLU A 272 13.62 24.42 17.21
C GLU A 272 13.05 23.31 18.12
N PRO A 273 13.41 23.28 19.41
CA PRO A 273 12.81 22.35 20.36
C PRO A 273 11.29 22.47 20.38
N ILE A 274 10.60 21.35 20.42
CA ILE A 274 9.12 21.33 20.47
C ILE A 274 8.66 21.70 21.88
N THR A 275 7.83 22.71 21.99
CA THR A 275 7.10 23.05 23.22
C THR A 275 5.74 22.37 23.18
N LEU A 276 5.47 21.51 24.14
CA LEU A 276 4.18 20.82 24.28
C LEU A 276 3.20 21.68 25.08
N THR A 277 1.92 21.65 24.72
CA THR A 277 0.84 22.18 25.55
C THR A 277 0.59 21.27 26.76
N ASP A 278 -0.15 21.73 27.75
CA ASP A 278 -0.43 20.96 28.98
C ASP A 278 -1.09 19.59 28.67
N GLU A 279 -2.06 19.56 27.73
CA GLU A 279 -2.69 18.32 27.29
C GLU A 279 -1.70 17.39 26.59
N GLN A 280 -0.86 17.94 25.73
CA GLN A 280 0.18 17.19 25.02
C GLN A 280 1.26 16.67 25.97
N GLN A 281 1.64 17.48 26.98
CA GLN A 281 2.61 17.08 28.00
C GLN A 281 2.06 15.94 28.85
N THR A 282 0.81 16.04 29.29
CA THR A 282 0.14 14.96 30.04
C THR A 282 0.11 13.65 29.24
N ALA A 283 -0.22 13.73 27.96
CA ALA A 283 -0.21 12.56 27.08
C ALA A 283 1.21 12.00 26.87
N PHE A 284 2.20 12.88 26.68
CA PHE A 284 3.61 12.49 26.54
C PHE A 284 4.13 11.80 27.80
N ASP A 285 3.88 12.33 28.98
CA ASP A 285 4.33 11.76 30.25
C ASP A 285 3.74 10.37 30.48
N GLY A 286 2.42 10.24 30.24
CA GLY A 286 1.75 8.94 30.37
C GLY A 286 2.24 7.90 29.36
N LEU A 287 2.44 8.28 28.09
CA LEU A 287 2.98 7.41 27.05
C LEU A 287 4.45 7.04 27.31
N SER A 288 5.24 7.99 27.81
CA SER A 288 6.63 7.78 28.21
C SER A 288 6.74 6.75 29.34
N ALA A 289 5.95 6.92 30.39
CA ALA A 289 5.87 5.95 31.48
C ALA A 289 5.38 4.56 31.01
N GLN A 290 4.53 4.53 30.00
CA GLN A 290 4.09 3.26 29.40
C GLN A 290 5.21 2.59 28.58
N MET A 291 6.05 3.34 27.86
CA MET A 291 7.20 2.82 27.12
C MET A 291 8.24 2.16 28.02
N GLU A 292 8.37 2.60 29.26
CA GLU A 292 9.32 2.07 30.25
C GLU A 292 8.88 0.74 30.89
N ARG A 293 7.63 0.33 30.69
CA ARG A 293 7.12 -0.94 31.23
C ARG A 293 7.75 -2.14 30.51
N GLU A 294 7.85 -3.27 31.20
CA GLU A 294 8.29 -4.56 30.59
C GLU A 294 7.41 -4.95 29.38
N LYS A 295 6.11 -4.66 29.44
CA LYS A 295 5.14 -4.92 28.37
C LYS A 295 4.37 -3.64 28.08
N PRO A 296 4.90 -2.77 27.23
CA PRO A 296 4.27 -1.48 26.94
C PRO A 296 2.83 -1.58 26.40
N GLY A 297 2.54 -2.64 25.61
CA GLY A 297 1.22 -2.84 25.02
C GLY A 297 0.89 -1.84 23.91
N ALA A 298 -0.38 -1.40 23.88
CA ALA A 298 -0.86 -0.45 22.88
C ALA A 298 -1.60 0.71 23.54
N ALA A 299 -1.56 1.88 22.87
CA ALA A 299 -2.25 3.08 23.29
C ALA A 299 -2.96 3.76 22.11
N LEU A 300 -4.03 4.49 22.39
CA LEU A 300 -4.71 5.37 21.45
C LEU A 300 -4.52 6.83 21.89
N LEU A 301 -3.95 7.65 21.01
CA LEU A 301 -3.94 9.10 21.12
C LEU A 301 -5.09 9.67 20.29
N TYR A 302 -6.22 9.87 20.92
CA TYR A 302 -7.41 10.50 20.34
C TYR A 302 -7.28 12.01 20.46
N GLY A 303 -7.26 12.72 19.36
CA GLY A 303 -7.13 14.17 19.39
C GLY A 303 -7.82 14.82 18.22
N VAL A 304 -8.57 15.89 18.48
CA VAL A 304 -9.28 16.65 17.45
C VAL A 304 -8.35 17.07 16.30
N THR A 305 -8.92 17.35 15.13
CA THR A 305 -8.14 17.83 13.99
C THR A 305 -7.40 19.13 14.35
N GLY A 306 -6.05 19.12 14.19
CA GLY A 306 -5.20 20.27 14.57
C GLY A 306 -4.83 20.31 16.06
N SER A 307 -5.01 19.23 16.82
CA SER A 307 -4.58 19.15 18.24
C SER A 307 -3.06 19.01 18.43
N GLY A 308 -2.29 18.90 17.35
CA GLY A 308 -0.83 18.80 17.42
C GLY A 308 -0.29 17.41 17.80
N LYS A 309 -1.00 16.32 17.51
CA LYS A 309 -0.54 14.93 17.72
C LYS A 309 0.91 14.70 17.26
N THR A 310 1.30 15.30 16.15
CA THR A 310 2.65 15.17 15.58
C THR A 310 3.73 15.70 16.54
N ALA A 311 3.47 16.70 17.37
CA ALA A 311 4.41 17.21 18.38
C ALA A 311 4.68 16.13 19.44
N VAL A 312 3.63 15.45 19.90
CA VAL A 312 3.75 14.31 20.83
C VAL A 312 4.55 13.16 20.19
N TYR A 313 4.32 12.88 18.90
CA TYR A 313 5.09 11.84 18.19
C TYR A 313 6.58 12.17 18.13
N VAL A 314 6.95 13.40 17.80
CA VAL A 314 8.37 13.81 17.73
C VAL A 314 9.02 13.71 19.10
N ALA A 315 8.35 14.17 20.17
CA ALA A 315 8.86 14.05 21.54
C ALA A 315 9.07 12.58 21.97
N LEU A 316 8.12 11.68 21.64
CA LEU A 316 8.25 10.25 21.96
C LEU A 316 9.34 9.57 21.13
N ILE A 317 9.50 9.93 19.85
CA ILE A 317 10.58 9.42 19.00
C ILE A 317 11.93 9.84 19.57
N GLN A 318 12.08 11.11 20.00
CA GLN A 318 13.31 11.59 20.65
C GLN A 318 13.61 10.78 21.90
N LYS A 319 12.64 10.59 22.79
CA LYS A 319 12.80 9.75 23.97
C LYS A 319 13.25 8.33 23.64
N ALA A 320 12.64 7.69 22.64
CA ALA A 320 13.05 6.35 22.19
C ALA A 320 14.51 6.32 21.73
N LEU A 321 14.96 7.35 20.99
CA LEU A 321 16.33 7.47 20.52
C LEU A 321 17.32 7.68 21.69
N ASP A 322 16.96 8.50 22.68
CA ASP A 322 17.75 8.77 23.88
C ASP A 322 17.95 7.48 24.72
N GLU A 323 16.94 6.61 24.73
CA GLU A 323 17.01 5.27 25.33
C GLU A 323 17.80 4.24 24.48
N GLY A 324 18.38 4.66 23.36
CA GLY A 324 19.10 3.76 22.44
C GLY A 324 18.19 2.80 21.65
N ARG A 325 16.88 3.07 21.60
CA ARG A 325 15.87 2.32 20.87
C ARG A 325 15.55 2.97 19.52
N SER A 326 14.86 2.26 18.66
CA SER A 326 14.43 2.75 17.35
C SER A 326 12.93 3.04 17.34
N ALA A 327 12.51 3.92 16.43
CA ALA A 327 11.10 4.28 16.27
C ALA A 327 10.64 4.13 14.83
N MET A 328 9.33 3.89 14.66
CA MET A 328 8.66 3.83 13.37
C MET A 328 7.43 4.74 13.41
N LEU A 329 7.28 5.58 12.38
CA LEU A 329 6.08 6.36 12.13
C LEU A 329 5.48 5.93 10.79
N LEU A 330 4.33 5.28 10.87
CA LEU A 330 3.53 4.95 9.69
C LEU A 330 2.47 6.02 9.47
N VAL A 331 2.34 6.44 8.21
CA VAL A 331 1.33 7.39 7.76
C VAL A 331 0.66 6.88 6.49
N PRO A 332 -0.60 7.26 6.20
CA PRO A 332 -1.22 6.99 4.91
C PRO A 332 -0.40 7.58 3.75
N GLU A 333 -0.44 6.95 2.56
CA GLU A 333 0.36 7.41 1.41
C GLU A 333 0.16 8.90 1.09
N ILE A 334 -1.07 9.39 1.21
CA ILE A 334 -1.43 10.78 0.93
C ILE A 334 -0.92 11.74 2.03
N ALA A 335 -0.75 11.25 3.26
CA ALA A 335 -0.24 12.04 4.39
C ALA A 335 1.30 12.08 4.46
N LEU A 336 2.00 11.26 3.67
CA LEU A 336 3.45 11.29 3.57
C LEU A 336 3.90 12.48 2.71
N THR A 337 3.74 13.68 3.24
CA THR A 337 4.06 14.93 2.56
C THR A 337 5.51 15.33 2.79
N PRO A 338 6.12 16.14 1.89
CA PRO A 338 7.44 16.73 2.11
C PRO A 338 7.52 17.56 3.39
N GLN A 339 6.41 18.17 3.81
CA GLN A 339 6.35 18.93 5.06
C GLN A 339 6.56 18.01 6.27
N LEU A 340 5.88 16.86 6.32
CA LEU A 340 6.09 15.87 7.37
C LEU A 340 7.52 15.33 7.34
N LEU A 341 8.00 14.94 6.15
CA LEU A 341 9.35 14.45 5.97
C LEU A 341 10.40 15.49 6.33
N GLY A 342 10.21 16.76 5.90
CA GLY A 342 11.07 17.88 6.24
C GLY A 342 11.12 18.10 7.76
N ARG A 343 9.97 18.06 8.44
CA ARG A 343 9.91 18.16 9.90
C ARG A 343 10.67 17.02 10.57
N MET A 344 10.45 15.77 10.17
CA MET A 344 11.16 14.62 10.75
C MET A 344 12.67 14.71 10.49
N THR A 345 13.07 15.11 9.28
CA THR A 345 14.49 15.27 8.93
C THR A 345 15.13 16.45 9.65
N ALA A 346 14.39 17.54 9.90
CA ALA A 346 14.89 18.68 10.65
C ALA A 346 15.17 18.32 12.14
N HIS A 347 14.35 17.43 12.73
CA HIS A 347 14.56 16.99 14.12
C HIS A 347 15.60 15.89 14.23
N PHE A 348 15.60 14.91 13.31
CA PHE A 348 16.36 13.67 13.48
C PHE A 348 17.49 13.49 12.46
N GLY A 349 17.64 14.39 11.49
CA GLY A 349 18.73 14.41 10.53
C GLY A 349 18.87 13.09 9.75
N LYS A 350 20.11 12.63 9.64
CA LYS A 350 20.48 11.40 8.89
C LYS A 350 19.99 10.09 9.54
N THR A 351 19.49 10.13 10.76
CA THR A 351 18.94 8.92 11.41
C THR A 351 17.57 8.53 10.86
N VAL A 352 16.96 9.38 10.03
CA VAL A 352 15.69 9.09 9.36
C VAL A 352 15.91 8.28 8.10
N ALA A 353 15.13 7.22 7.94
CA ALA A 353 14.93 6.50 6.69
C ALA A 353 13.49 6.63 6.22
N VAL A 354 13.30 6.77 4.91
CA VAL A 354 11.97 6.95 4.30
C VAL A 354 11.63 5.74 3.45
N LEU A 355 10.44 5.15 3.66
CA LEU A 355 9.98 3.96 2.91
C LEU A 355 8.56 4.16 2.37
N HIS A 356 8.41 4.35 1.05
CA HIS A 356 7.10 4.45 0.38
C HIS A 356 7.13 3.86 -1.04
N SER A 357 5.95 3.74 -1.64
CA SER A 357 5.75 3.10 -2.97
C SER A 357 6.42 3.87 -4.11
N SER A 358 6.51 5.20 -4.04
CA SER A 358 7.06 6.06 -5.10
C SER A 358 8.59 6.08 -5.14
N LEU A 359 9.30 5.54 -4.15
CA LEU A 359 10.76 5.39 -4.20
C LEU A 359 11.17 4.43 -5.31
N ARG A 360 12.24 4.78 -6.01
CA ARG A 360 12.87 3.86 -6.96
C ARG A 360 13.32 2.58 -6.27
N VAL A 361 13.29 1.47 -6.98
CA VAL A 361 13.62 0.15 -6.42
C VAL A 361 14.99 0.14 -5.73
N GLY A 362 15.99 0.83 -6.32
CA GLY A 362 17.33 0.95 -5.75
C GLY A 362 17.38 1.80 -4.48
N GLU A 363 16.65 2.89 -4.42
CA GLU A 363 16.57 3.75 -3.23
C GLU A 363 15.92 2.99 -2.06
N ARG A 364 14.82 2.28 -2.33
CA ARG A 364 14.15 1.43 -1.33
C ARG A 364 15.05 0.31 -0.81
N TYR A 365 15.84 -0.29 -1.70
CA TYR A 365 16.82 -1.31 -1.32
C TYR A 365 17.90 -0.73 -0.41
N ASP A 366 18.43 0.45 -0.73
CA ASP A 366 19.50 1.10 0.03
C ASP A 366 18.99 1.63 1.38
N GLU A 367 17.78 2.22 1.46
CA GLU A 367 17.14 2.60 2.73
C GLU A 367 16.90 1.39 3.63
N TRP A 368 16.43 0.28 3.07
CA TRP A 368 16.25 -0.96 3.83
C TRP A 368 17.56 -1.43 4.46
N ARG A 369 18.68 -1.34 3.73
CA ARG A 369 20.00 -1.72 4.24
C ARG A 369 20.51 -0.77 5.30
N ARG A 370 20.27 0.54 5.17
CA ARG A 370 20.59 1.53 6.21
C ARG A 370 19.89 1.18 7.53
N ILE A 371 18.61 0.82 7.46
CA ILE A 371 17.84 0.42 8.64
C ILE A 371 18.39 -0.89 9.21
N ALA A 372 18.65 -1.89 8.36
CA ALA A 372 19.18 -3.19 8.81
C ALA A 372 20.55 -3.08 9.50
N ARG A 373 21.39 -2.13 9.05
CA ARG A 373 22.72 -1.83 9.66
C ARG A 373 22.63 -0.98 10.92
N GLY A 374 21.43 -0.45 11.26
CA GLY A 374 21.24 0.47 12.39
C GLY A 374 21.73 1.90 12.15
N GLU A 375 22.08 2.24 10.89
CA GLU A 375 22.47 3.60 10.49
C GLU A 375 21.27 4.56 10.52
N ALA A 376 20.06 4.03 10.30
CA ALA A 376 18.82 4.75 10.45
C ALA A 376 17.96 4.10 11.53
N ARG A 377 17.65 4.85 12.57
CA ARG A 377 16.89 4.40 13.73
C ARG A 377 15.45 4.93 13.77
N VAL A 378 15.12 5.92 12.93
CA VAL A 378 13.75 6.43 12.74
C VAL A 378 13.30 6.07 11.34
N VAL A 379 12.23 5.30 11.24
CA VAL A 379 11.62 4.94 9.96
C VAL A 379 10.32 5.70 9.79
N VAL A 380 10.22 6.49 8.74
CA VAL A 380 8.98 7.15 8.35
C VAL A 380 8.51 6.53 7.04
N GLY A 381 7.25 6.10 6.98
CA GLY A 381 6.81 5.48 5.74
C GLY A 381 5.33 5.11 5.71
N THR A 382 4.95 4.51 4.59
CA THR A 382 3.57 4.05 4.37
C THR A 382 3.39 2.61 4.86
N ARG A 383 2.23 2.01 4.62
CA ARG A 383 1.85 0.65 5.05
C ARG A 383 2.99 -0.37 5.01
N SER A 384 3.74 -0.44 3.90
CA SER A 384 4.81 -1.43 3.73
C SER A 384 6.03 -1.21 4.62
N ALA A 385 6.22 0.00 5.15
CA ALA A 385 7.31 0.30 6.08
C ALA A 385 7.17 -0.46 7.40
N VAL A 386 5.98 -1.01 7.71
CA VAL A 386 5.75 -1.87 8.88
C VAL A 386 6.69 -3.09 8.93
N PHE A 387 7.28 -3.49 7.81
CA PHE A 387 8.22 -4.60 7.70
C PHE A 387 9.69 -4.19 7.85
N ALA A 388 10.00 -2.92 7.94
CA ALA A 388 11.38 -2.42 8.03
C ALA A 388 12.18 -3.14 9.13
N PRO A 389 13.44 -3.52 8.88
CA PRO A 389 14.24 -4.34 9.81
C PRO A 389 14.87 -3.49 10.93
N LEU A 390 14.02 -2.77 11.67
CA LEU A 390 14.46 -1.97 12.81
C LEU A 390 15.14 -2.83 13.88
N GLN A 391 16.28 -2.37 14.33
CA GLN A 391 16.96 -2.93 15.48
C GLN A 391 16.39 -2.30 16.77
N LYS A 392 16.12 -3.12 17.79
CA LYS A 392 15.61 -2.70 19.10
C LYS A 392 14.43 -1.70 19.02
N PRO A 393 13.31 -2.03 18.32
CA PRO A 393 12.20 -1.10 18.25
C PRO A 393 11.62 -0.82 19.64
N GLY A 394 11.43 0.47 19.96
CA GLY A 394 10.84 0.96 21.20
C GLY A 394 9.45 1.55 21.01
N LEU A 395 9.20 2.09 19.81
CA LEU A 395 7.98 2.81 19.52
C LEU A 395 7.53 2.56 18.07
N LEU A 396 6.28 2.16 17.90
CA LEU A 396 5.64 1.98 16.59
C LEU A 396 4.38 2.86 16.55
N ILE A 397 4.38 3.91 15.75
CA ILE A 397 3.28 4.85 15.62
C ILE A 397 2.53 4.59 14.31
N LEU A 398 1.19 4.55 14.36
CA LEU A 398 0.31 4.58 13.21
C LEU A 398 -0.55 5.83 13.31
N ASP A 399 -0.25 6.84 12.50
CA ASP A 399 -1.06 8.05 12.40
C ASP A 399 -2.24 7.84 11.45
N GLU A 400 -3.37 8.51 11.71
CA GLU A 400 -4.65 8.30 10.99
C GLU A 400 -4.98 6.80 10.88
N GLU A 401 -4.97 6.09 12.03
CA GLU A 401 -5.04 4.62 12.12
C GLU A 401 -6.31 4.02 11.49
N GLN A 402 -7.39 4.79 11.37
CA GLN A 402 -8.65 4.42 10.74
C GLN A 402 -8.56 4.29 9.21
N GLU A 403 -7.44 4.72 8.62
CA GLU A 403 -7.31 4.74 7.17
C GLU A 403 -7.27 3.34 6.56
N HIS A 404 -8.13 3.13 5.56
CA HIS A 404 -8.22 1.85 4.84
C HIS A 404 -6.93 1.44 4.11
N THR A 405 -6.07 2.41 3.77
CA THR A 405 -4.80 2.15 3.07
C THR A 405 -3.81 1.33 3.88
N TYR A 406 -4.01 1.19 5.18
CA TYR A 406 -3.26 0.26 6.04
C TYR A 406 -3.59 -1.21 5.80
N LYS A 407 -4.70 -1.51 5.13
CA LYS A 407 -5.04 -2.86 4.65
C LYS A 407 -4.45 -3.09 3.27
N SER A 408 -3.81 -4.24 3.06
CA SER A 408 -3.30 -4.62 1.74
C SER A 408 -4.43 -5.18 0.87
N GLU A 409 -4.59 -4.68 -0.35
CA GLU A 409 -5.52 -5.20 -1.33
C GLU A 409 -5.01 -6.47 -2.02
N ASN A 410 -3.68 -6.60 -2.11
CA ASN A 410 -3.01 -7.75 -2.71
C ASN A 410 -2.64 -8.80 -1.65
N ALA A 411 -2.51 -10.04 -2.06
CA ALA A 411 -2.01 -11.10 -1.19
C ALA A 411 -0.54 -10.88 -0.81
N PRO A 412 -0.19 -11.13 0.47
CA PRO A 412 -1.08 -11.36 1.60
C PRO A 412 -1.87 -10.09 2.00
N ARG A 413 -3.16 -10.26 2.28
CA ARG A 413 -4.07 -9.15 2.60
C ARG A 413 -3.94 -8.74 4.07
N TYR A 414 -2.74 -8.37 4.48
CA TYR A 414 -2.43 -7.96 5.85
C TYR A 414 -2.97 -6.57 6.18
N HIS A 415 -3.16 -6.32 7.46
CA HIS A 415 -3.40 -4.99 8.02
C HIS A 415 -2.17 -4.55 8.81
N ALA A 416 -1.64 -3.34 8.52
CA ALA A 416 -0.41 -2.85 9.17
C ALA A 416 -0.55 -2.76 10.70
N ARG A 417 -1.74 -2.45 11.23
CA ARG A 417 -2.06 -2.45 12.66
C ARG A 417 -1.74 -3.79 13.31
N GLU A 418 -2.21 -4.91 12.72
CA GLU A 418 -1.97 -6.25 13.27
C GLU A 418 -0.49 -6.63 13.22
N ILE A 419 0.21 -6.25 12.15
CA ILE A 419 1.65 -6.46 12.03
C ILE A 419 2.41 -5.64 13.08
N ALA A 420 2.04 -4.37 13.28
CA ALA A 420 2.64 -3.51 14.29
C ALA A 420 2.43 -4.06 15.71
N LEU A 421 1.21 -4.51 16.03
CA LEU A 421 0.89 -5.14 17.32
C LEU A 421 1.71 -6.42 17.55
N TYR A 422 1.80 -7.29 16.53
CA TYR A 422 2.62 -8.49 16.62
C TYR A 422 4.10 -8.15 16.85
N ARG A 423 4.64 -7.19 16.11
CA ARG A 423 6.03 -6.75 16.25
C ARG A 423 6.30 -6.08 17.60
N GLY A 424 5.38 -5.18 18.02
CA GLY A 424 5.46 -4.50 19.31
C GLY A 424 5.46 -5.48 20.48
N ALA A 425 4.57 -6.45 20.48
CA ALA A 425 4.51 -7.49 21.51
C ALA A 425 5.79 -8.34 21.59
N ARG A 426 6.41 -8.64 20.43
CA ARG A 426 7.65 -9.42 20.38
C ARG A 426 8.90 -8.63 20.79
N ALA A 427 8.91 -7.33 20.53
CA ALA A 427 10.05 -6.46 20.78
C ALA A 427 9.97 -5.70 22.12
N GLY A 428 8.87 -5.81 22.86
CA GLY A 428 8.61 -4.96 24.01
C GLY A 428 8.55 -3.47 23.63
N ALA A 429 7.87 -3.17 22.50
CA ALA A 429 7.70 -1.81 21.99
C ALA A 429 6.27 -1.31 22.21
N LEU A 430 6.12 -0.03 22.53
CA LEU A 430 4.81 0.62 22.55
C LEU A 430 4.26 0.75 21.13
N VAL A 431 3.01 0.36 20.93
CA VAL A 431 2.27 0.62 19.69
C VAL A 431 1.28 1.76 19.94
N LEU A 432 1.50 2.88 19.28
CA LEU A 432 0.68 4.08 19.43
C LEU A 432 -0.18 4.28 18.18
N PHE A 433 -1.49 4.30 18.37
CA PHE A 433 -2.46 4.66 17.35
C PHE A 433 -2.84 6.13 17.53
N GLY A 434 -2.77 6.92 16.46
CA GLY A 434 -3.17 8.32 16.46
C GLY A 434 -4.31 8.56 15.50
N SER A 435 -5.36 9.26 15.96
CA SER A 435 -6.48 9.63 15.09
C SER A 435 -7.30 10.78 15.67
N ALA A 436 -7.97 11.53 14.79
CA ALA A 436 -9.05 12.44 15.15
C ALA A 436 -10.43 11.75 15.12
N THR A 437 -10.53 10.69 14.34
CA THR A 437 -11.75 9.89 14.19
C THR A 437 -11.34 8.40 14.26
N PRO A 438 -10.96 7.89 15.44
CA PRO A 438 -10.48 6.53 15.59
C PRO A 438 -11.45 5.50 15.00
N SER A 439 -10.93 4.37 14.53
CA SER A 439 -11.80 3.26 14.14
C SER A 439 -12.61 2.75 15.33
N ILE A 440 -13.85 2.32 15.07
CA ILE A 440 -14.73 1.81 16.12
C ILE A 440 -14.07 0.69 16.91
N GLU A 441 -13.31 -0.18 16.24
CA GLU A 441 -12.58 -1.26 16.88
C GLU A 441 -11.47 -0.75 17.80
N THR A 442 -10.70 0.24 17.38
CA THR A 442 -9.62 0.79 18.20
C THR A 442 -10.16 1.55 19.41
N MET A 443 -11.21 2.37 19.22
CA MET A 443 -11.88 3.07 20.31
C MET A 443 -12.55 2.08 21.28
N TYR A 444 -13.16 1.01 20.80
CA TYR A 444 -13.73 -0.04 21.66
C TYR A 444 -12.66 -0.68 22.55
N LEU A 445 -11.51 -1.02 21.98
CA LEU A 445 -10.38 -1.58 22.74
C LEU A 445 -9.81 -0.57 23.75
N ALA A 446 -9.84 0.70 23.44
CA ALA A 446 -9.42 1.78 24.36
C ALA A 446 -10.43 1.98 25.49
N LYS A 447 -11.73 2.08 25.19
CA LYS A 447 -12.80 2.23 26.22
C LYS A 447 -12.95 1.01 27.12
N THR A 448 -12.59 -0.20 26.61
CA THR A 448 -12.58 -1.44 27.43
C THR A 448 -11.28 -1.67 28.20
N GLY A 449 -10.31 -0.77 28.11
CA GLY A 449 -9.05 -0.83 28.85
C GLY A 449 -8.00 -1.79 28.28
N VAL A 450 -8.25 -2.36 27.08
CA VAL A 450 -7.24 -3.19 26.38
C VAL A 450 -6.13 -2.29 25.84
N TYR A 451 -6.47 -1.10 25.34
CA TYR A 451 -5.52 -0.05 25.01
C TYR A 451 -5.63 1.09 26.02
N THR A 452 -4.53 1.78 26.28
CA THR A 452 -4.56 3.01 27.10
C THR A 452 -5.05 4.17 26.24
N LEU A 453 -6.04 4.93 26.73
CA LEU A 453 -6.59 6.08 26.02
C LEU A 453 -5.94 7.39 26.53
N TYR A 454 -5.41 8.18 25.61
CA TYR A 454 -4.99 9.55 25.82
C TYR A 454 -5.78 10.47 24.90
N THR A 455 -6.25 11.62 25.42
CA THR A 455 -7.14 12.51 24.68
C THR A 455 -6.57 13.92 24.61
N LEU A 456 -6.60 14.53 23.41
CA LEU A 456 -6.28 15.94 23.17
C LEU A 456 -7.56 16.63 22.67
N LYS A 457 -8.22 17.36 23.54
CA LYS A 457 -9.55 17.95 23.30
C LYS A 457 -9.51 19.29 22.57
N THR A 458 -8.37 20.00 22.68
CA THR A 458 -8.22 21.35 22.16
C THR A 458 -7.33 21.38 20.92
N ARG A 459 -7.61 22.33 20.01
CA ARG A 459 -6.69 22.64 18.91
C ARG A 459 -5.44 23.32 19.46
N TYR A 460 -4.28 23.03 18.86
CA TYR A 460 -2.99 23.64 19.22
C TYR A 460 -3.05 25.18 19.25
N ASN A 461 -3.80 25.79 18.33
CA ASN A 461 -3.94 27.24 18.24
C ASN A 461 -5.09 27.82 19.11
N GLY A 462 -5.76 27.01 19.95
CA GLY A 462 -6.87 27.41 20.80
C GLY A 462 -8.17 27.77 20.08
N ARG A 463 -8.24 27.63 18.76
CA ARG A 463 -9.43 28.03 17.98
C ARG A 463 -10.53 26.99 18.01
N ALA A 464 -11.77 27.46 17.92
CA ALA A 464 -12.94 26.57 17.75
C ALA A 464 -12.88 25.77 16.45
N LEU A 465 -13.58 24.66 16.42
CA LEU A 465 -13.79 23.88 15.20
C LEU A 465 -14.63 24.69 14.20
N PRO A 466 -14.42 24.55 12.87
CA PRO A 466 -15.22 25.24 11.86
C PRO A 466 -16.70 24.92 11.99
N ALA A 467 -17.56 25.91 11.76
CA ALA A 467 -18.99 25.68 11.65
C ALA A 467 -19.31 24.90 10.38
N ALA A 468 -20.13 23.86 10.50
CA ALA A 468 -20.60 23.09 9.34
C ALA A 468 -22.13 23.14 9.25
N ARG A 469 -22.63 23.35 8.04
CA ARG A 469 -24.06 23.39 7.73
C ARG A 469 -24.45 22.24 6.80
N LEU A 470 -25.59 21.62 7.07
CA LEU A 470 -26.21 20.66 6.18
C LEU A 470 -27.17 21.38 5.23
N ILE A 471 -27.01 21.15 3.94
CA ILE A 471 -27.87 21.72 2.88
C ILE A 471 -28.74 20.60 2.30
N ASP A 472 -30.05 20.80 2.31
CA ASP A 472 -31.03 19.85 1.79
C ASP A 472 -31.18 20.00 0.26
N MET A 473 -30.51 19.12 -0.49
CA MET A 473 -30.61 19.12 -1.96
C MET A 473 -32.00 18.77 -2.49
N LYS A 474 -32.88 18.18 -1.70
CA LYS A 474 -34.29 17.97 -2.10
C LYS A 474 -35.03 19.30 -2.19
N GLN A 475 -34.77 20.25 -1.29
CA GLN A 475 -35.34 21.58 -1.34
C GLN A 475 -34.82 22.38 -2.53
N GLU A 476 -33.49 22.24 -2.85
CA GLU A 476 -32.90 22.86 -4.04
C GLU A 476 -33.57 22.37 -5.33
N LEU A 477 -33.76 21.05 -5.48
CA LEU A 477 -34.47 20.48 -6.64
C LEU A 477 -35.92 20.93 -6.75
N ARG A 478 -36.67 21.00 -5.61
CA ARG A 478 -38.03 21.50 -5.59
C ARG A 478 -38.13 22.98 -5.98
N ALA A 479 -37.09 23.74 -5.66
CA ALA A 479 -36.95 25.14 -6.03
C ALA A 479 -36.45 25.37 -7.47
N GLY A 480 -36.30 24.27 -8.26
CA GLY A 480 -35.88 24.31 -9.67
C GLY A 480 -34.35 24.38 -9.88
N ASN A 481 -33.53 24.09 -8.87
CA ASN A 481 -32.10 24.00 -9.04
C ASN A 481 -31.69 22.55 -9.38
N ASP A 482 -31.37 22.31 -10.64
CA ASP A 482 -30.94 21.00 -11.18
C ASP A 482 -29.44 20.81 -11.19
N LEU A 483 -28.66 21.78 -10.67
CA LEU A 483 -27.20 21.73 -10.60
C LEU A 483 -26.71 20.83 -9.44
N ASP A 484 -25.48 20.37 -9.57
CA ASP A 484 -24.80 19.64 -8.49
C ASP A 484 -24.38 20.58 -7.33
N LEU A 485 -24.40 21.90 -7.55
CA LEU A 485 -24.16 22.92 -6.53
C LEU A 485 -25.49 23.52 -6.04
N SER A 486 -25.67 23.60 -4.73
CA SER A 486 -26.75 24.38 -4.12
C SER A 486 -26.49 25.89 -4.30
N ARG A 487 -27.55 26.70 -4.25
CA ARG A 487 -27.44 28.17 -4.32
C ARG A 487 -26.59 28.72 -3.16
N GLU A 488 -26.79 28.19 -1.97
CA GLU A 488 -26.01 28.61 -0.79
C GLU A 488 -24.51 28.31 -0.96
N LEU A 489 -24.15 27.14 -1.53
CA LEU A 489 -22.74 26.82 -1.81
C LEU A 489 -22.18 27.67 -2.95
N GLU A 490 -22.96 27.92 -4.00
CA GLU A 490 -22.55 28.82 -5.10
C GLU A 490 -22.24 30.22 -4.57
N GLU A 491 -23.15 30.78 -3.71
CA GLU A 491 -22.97 32.08 -3.08
C GLU A 491 -21.71 32.10 -2.21
N GLY A 492 -21.50 31.07 -1.37
CA GLY A 492 -20.29 30.96 -0.55
C GLY A 492 -19.00 30.87 -1.37
N VAL A 493 -19.01 30.17 -2.52
CA VAL A 493 -17.86 30.13 -3.44
C VAL A 493 -17.60 31.52 -4.03
N ARG A 494 -18.67 32.22 -4.45
CA ARG A 494 -18.61 33.58 -4.98
C ARG A 494 -18.00 34.56 -3.98
N ASP A 495 -18.47 34.51 -2.73
CA ASP A 495 -17.97 35.37 -1.65
C ASP A 495 -16.49 35.10 -1.38
N ALA A 496 -16.09 33.81 -1.31
CA ALA A 496 -14.70 33.45 -1.13
C ALA A 496 -13.81 33.97 -2.26
N ILE A 497 -14.28 33.92 -3.51
CA ILE A 497 -13.55 34.48 -4.67
C ILE A 497 -13.42 35.99 -4.54
N LEU A 498 -14.49 36.72 -4.21
CA LEU A 498 -14.49 38.16 -4.04
C LEU A 498 -13.53 38.62 -2.93
N ASP A 499 -13.44 37.84 -1.84
CA ASP A 499 -12.54 38.10 -0.72
C ASP A 499 -11.07 37.69 -0.99
N GLY A 500 -10.76 37.19 -2.20
CA GLY A 500 -9.43 36.69 -2.53
C GLY A 500 -9.02 35.46 -1.73
N LYS A 501 -10.00 34.66 -1.29
CA LYS A 501 -9.81 33.43 -0.52
C LYS A 501 -9.98 32.20 -1.42
N GLN A 502 -9.61 31.05 -0.86
CA GLN A 502 -9.68 29.78 -1.57
C GLN A 502 -10.82 28.91 -1.05
N SER A 503 -11.41 28.14 -1.96
CA SER A 503 -12.46 27.16 -1.66
C SER A 503 -12.01 25.76 -2.04
N ILE A 504 -12.37 24.75 -1.23
CA ILE A 504 -12.20 23.34 -1.53
C ILE A 504 -13.57 22.70 -1.72
N LEU A 505 -13.83 22.14 -2.90
CA LEU A 505 -15.02 21.37 -3.19
C LEU A 505 -14.66 19.89 -3.22
N PHE A 506 -15.21 19.16 -2.28
CA PHE A 506 -14.95 17.74 -2.09
C PHE A 506 -16.10 16.90 -2.63
N LEU A 507 -15.83 16.09 -3.66
CA LEU A 507 -16.81 15.13 -4.19
C LEU A 507 -16.59 13.78 -3.51
N ASN A 508 -17.59 13.36 -2.72
CA ASN A 508 -17.54 12.10 -1.97
C ASN A 508 -17.84 10.88 -2.85
N ARG A 509 -16.96 10.61 -3.86
CA ARG A 509 -17.16 9.49 -4.78
C ARG A 509 -16.09 8.41 -4.63
N ARG A 510 -16.54 7.16 -4.41
CA ARG A 510 -15.73 5.95 -4.62
C ARG A 510 -16.39 5.05 -5.66
N GLY A 511 -15.66 4.73 -6.74
CA GLY A 511 -16.05 3.70 -7.72
C GLY A 511 -17.27 4.02 -8.59
N ASN A 512 -17.72 2.99 -9.33
CA ASN A 512 -18.86 3.06 -10.25
C ASN A 512 -20.19 2.62 -9.62
N SER A 513 -20.26 2.51 -8.30
CA SER A 513 -21.50 2.11 -7.60
C SER A 513 -22.55 3.21 -7.73
N ARG A 514 -23.71 2.86 -8.26
CA ARG A 514 -24.88 3.74 -8.37
C ARG A 514 -25.92 3.27 -7.40
N PHE A 515 -26.61 4.21 -6.76
CA PHE A 515 -27.74 3.93 -5.88
C PHE A 515 -28.98 4.57 -6.47
N LEU A 516 -30.14 3.95 -6.23
CA LEU A 516 -31.42 4.57 -6.50
C LEU A 516 -31.86 5.31 -5.22
N VAL A 517 -32.12 6.59 -5.35
CA VAL A 517 -32.58 7.43 -4.24
C VAL A 517 -33.95 8.00 -4.63
N CYS A 518 -34.88 8.01 -3.70
CA CYS A 518 -36.16 8.67 -3.88
C CYS A 518 -35.95 10.17 -3.82
N MET A 519 -36.42 10.87 -4.85
CA MET A 519 -36.29 12.32 -4.95
C MET A 519 -37.20 13.07 -3.97
N ASP A 520 -38.29 12.43 -3.47
CA ASP A 520 -39.23 13.06 -2.56
C ASP A 520 -38.88 12.81 -1.09
N CYS A 521 -38.60 11.58 -0.69
CA CYS A 521 -38.34 11.23 0.70
C CYS A 521 -36.89 10.86 1.01
N GLY A 522 -35.99 10.75 0.02
CA GLY A 522 -34.57 10.37 0.22
C GLY A 522 -34.35 8.88 0.47
N ASP A 523 -35.39 8.04 0.42
CA ASP A 523 -35.28 6.62 0.69
C ASP A 523 -34.36 5.91 -0.32
N VAL A 524 -33.50 5.03 0.19
CA VAL A 524 -32.63 4.15 -0.59
C VAL A 524 -33.04 2.71 -0.28
N PRO A 525 -33.37 1.89 -1.30
CA PRO A 525 -33.79 0.51 -1.10
C PRO A 525 -32.80 -0.31 -0.29
N GLN A 526 -33.36 -1.08 0.69
CA GLN A 526 -32.56 -1.91 1.58
C GLN A 526 -32.87 -3.40 1.36
N CYS A 527 -31.87 -4.24 1.58
CA CYS A 527 -32.05 -5.68 1.54
C CYS A 527 -32.94 -6.16 2.70
N PRO A 528 -34.04 -6.87 2.43
CA PRO A 528 -34.94 -7.36 3.49
C PRO A 528 -34.32 -8.41 4.39
N ARG A 529 -33.20 -9.02 3.99
CA ARG A 529 -32.50 -10.07 4.74
C ARG A 529 -31.31 -9.57 5.55
N CYS A 530 -30.65 -8.50 5.07
CA CYS A 530 -29.37 -8.03 5.65
C CYS A 530 -29.45 -6.59 6.16
N SER A 531 -30.52 -5.86 5.89
CA SER A 531 -30.71 -4.44 6.25
C SER A 531 -29.57 -3.51 5.77
N VAL A 532 -28.87 -3.91 4.70
CA VAL A 532 -27.88 -3.07 3.97
C VAL A 532 -28.53 -2.50 2.74
N HIS A 533 -28.02 -1.37 2.23
CA HIS A 533 -28.53 -0.77 1.00
C HIS A 533 -28.24 -1.65 -0.22
N LEU A 534 -29.18 -1.69 -1.16
CA LEU A 534 -29.04 -2.43 -2.40
C LEU A 534 -28.26 -1.63 -3.43
N THR A 535 -27.27 -2.25 -4.07
CA THR A 535 -26.50 -1.64 -5.16
C THR A 535 -27.27 -1.74 -6.48
N TYR A 536 -27.38 -0.64 -7.22
CA TYR A 536 -28.03 -0.58 -8.53
C TYR A 536 -27.08 -0.99 -9.66
N HIS A 537 -27.45 -2.01 -10.40
CA HIS A 537 -26.74 -2.50 -11.59
C HIS A 537 -27.46 -2.06 -12.85
N SER A 538 -26.89 -1.08 -13.56
CA SER A 538 -27.50 -0.47 -14.75
C SER A 538 -27.66 -1.45 -15.92
N ALA A 539 -26.73 -2.37 -16.13
CA ALA A 539 -26.77 -3.34 -17.23
C ALA A 539 -27.99 -4.28 -17.19
N GLY A 540 -28.48 -4.60 -15.99
CA GLY A 540 -29.66 -5.46 -15.79
C GLY A 540 -30.86 -4.72 -15.19
N ARG A 541 -30.76 -3.41 -14.93
CA ARG A 541 -31.77 -2.61 -14.20
C ARG A 541 -32.28 -3.31 -12.94
N ARG A 542 -31.34 -3.82 -12.12
CA ARG A 542 -31.63 -4.57 -10.90
C ARG A 542 -30.95 -3.94 -9.70
N LEU A 543 -31.61 -4.12 -8.56
CA LEU A 543 -31.05 -3.87 -7.24
C LEU A 543 -30.51 -5.19 -6.67
N MET A 544 -29.32 -5.20 -6.07
CA MET A 544 -28.67 -6.41 -5.57
C MET A 544 -27.98 -6.20 -4.23
N CYS A 545 -28.09 -7.18 -3.34
CA CYS A 545 -27.32 -7.30 -2.12
C CYS A 545 -26.12 -8.22 -2.33
N HIS A 546 -24.92 -7.72 -2.15
CA HIS A 546 -23.69 -8.49 -2.33
C HIS A 546 -23.30 -9.34 -1.10
N TYR A 547 -24.04 -9.24 0.01
CA TYR A 547 -23.87 -10.12 1.17
C TYR A 547 -24.60 -11.46 1.00
N CYS A 548 -25.87 -11.41 0.63
CA CYS A 548 -26.70 -12.61 0.57
C CYS A 548 -27.19 -13.01 -0.81
N GLY A 549 -26.89 -12.20 -1.83
CA GLY A 549 -27.32 -12.43 -3.22
C GLY A 549 -28.79 -12.09 -3.49
N TYR A 550 -29.53 -11.48 -2.54
CA TYR A 550 -30.88 -11.00 -2.81
C TYR A 550 -30.86 -10.02 -3.97
N SER A 551 -31.79 -10.17 -4.90
CA SER A 551 -31.91 -9.29 -6.05
C SER A 551 -33.36 -9.09 -6.46
N GLU A 552 -33.70 -7.84 -6.76
CA GLU A 552 -35.03 -7.43 -7.26
C GLU A 552 -34.89 -6.49 -8.46
N PRO A 553 -35.94 -6.33 -9.29
CA PRO A 553 -35.97 -5.31 -10.34
C PRO A 553 -35.84 -3.91 -9.74
N ALA A 554 -35.17 -3.00 -10.45
CA ALA A 554 -35.14 -1.60 -10.07
C ALA A 554 -36.52 -0.95 -10.31
N HIS A 555 -37.10 -0.37 -9.27
CA HIS A 555 -38.42 0.29 -9.35
C HIS A 555 -38.24 1.76 -9.75
N ALA A 556 -39.14 2.24 -10.62
CA ALA A 556 -39.17 3.65 -11.02
C ALA A 556 -39.79 4.55 -9.94
N ARG A 557 -40.55 3.97 -9.02
CA ARG A 557 -41.23 4.65 -7.92
C ARG A 557 -40.84 4.10 -6.57
N CYS A 558 -40.74 4.98 -5.59
CA CYS A 558 -40.44 4.64 -4.20
C CYS A 558 -41.56 3.80 -3.56
N ALA A 559 -41.18 2.70 -2.91
CA ALA A 559 -42.14 1.86 -2.18
C ALA A 559 -42.75 2.55 -0.93
N LYS A 560 -42.07 3.58 -0.34
CA LYS A 560 -42.56 4.28 0.84
C LYS A 560 -43.51 5.45 0.55
N CYS A 561 -43.20 6.26 -0.46
CA CYS A 561 -43.94 7.50 -0.71
C CYS A 561 -44.48 7.62 -2.14
N GLY A 562 -44.20 6.67 -3.03
CA GLY A 562 -44.59 6.74 -4.43
C GLY A 562 -43.78 7.69 -5.32
N GLY A 563 -42.84 8.43 -4.76
CA GLY A 563 -41.99 9.40 -5.45
C GLY A 563 -41.08 8.78 -6.50
N ALA A 564 -40.53 9.60 -7.40
CA ALA A 564 -39.63 9.14 -8.45
C ALA A 564 -38.28 8.67 -7.90
N MET A 565 -37.82 7.50 -8.35
CA MET A 565 -36.51 6.97 -8.03
C MET A 565 -35.48 7.37 -9.11
N LYS A 566 -34.37 7.98 -8.69
CA LYS A 566 -33.31 8.43 -9.61
C LYS A 566 -31.97 7.81 -9.22
N ALA A 567 -31.16 7.46 -10.20
CA ALA A 567 -29.77 7.05 -9.93
C ALA A 567 -28.91 8.29 -9.64
N VAL A 568 -28.31 8.31 -8.46
CA VAL A 568 -27.50 9.45 -7.99
C VAL A 568 -26.01 9.12 -8.12
N GLY A 569 -25.19 10.14 -8.40
CA GLY A 569 -23.73 10.10 -8.45
C GLY A 569 -23.18 10.98 -9.57
N SER A 570 -22.69 12.15 -9.24
CA SER A 570 -22.05 13.09 -10.16
C SER A 570 -20.57 12.79 -10.36
N GLY A 571 -20.00 13.12 -11.52
CA GLY A 571 -18.58 13.00 -11.80
C GLY A 571 -17.86 14.36 -11.64
N THR A 572 -16.58 14.34 -11.26
CA THR A 572 -15.75 15.56 -11.15
C THR A 572 -15.75 16.40 -12.42
N GLN A 573 -15.84 15.77 -13.59
CA GLN A 573 -15.91 16.47 -14.88
C GLN A 573 -17.19 17.27 -15.04
N LYS A 574 -18.35 16.74 -14.61
CA LYS A 574 -19.62 17.45 -14.67
C LYS A 574 -19.60 18.67 -13.75
N VAL A 575 -19.18 18.48 -12.50
CA VAL A 575 -19.08 19.58 -11.53
C VAL A 575 -18.07 20.65 -12.00
N GLU A 576 -16.95 20.26 -12.62
CA GLU A 576 -16.01 21.22 -13.21
C GLU A 576 -16.65 22.06 -14.32
N GLN A 577 -17.47 21.44 -15.18
CA GLN A 577 -18.19 22.14 -16.24
C GLN A 577 -19.22 23.11 -15.67
N GLU A 578 -19.98 22.71 -14.62
CA GLU A 578 -20.91 23.59 -13.93
C GLU A 578 -20.20 24.79 -13.30
N LEU A 579 -19.07 24.55 -12.60
CA LEU A 579 -18.27 25.63 -12.01
C LEU A 579 -17.76 26.61 -13.05
N LYS A 580 -17.30 26.13 -14.20
CA LYS A 580 -16.84 27.01 -15.32
C LYS A 580 -17.97 27.80 -15.95
N ALA A 581 -19.19 27.26 -15.95
CA ALA A 581 -20.38 28.00 -16.42
C ALA A 581 -20.83 29.07 -15.43
N LEU A 582 -20.77 28.78 -14.11
CA LEU A 582 -21.13 29.72 -13.05
C LEU A 582 -20.07 30.81 -12.80
N PHE A 583 -18.80 30.47 -13.01
CA PHE A 583 -17.63 31.34 -12.76
C PHE A 583 -16.66 31.33 -13.93
N PRO A 584 -17.02 31.96 -15.09
CA PRO A 584 -16.25 31.86 -16.34
C PRO A 584 -14.81 32.38 -16.21
N ASP A 585 -14.60 33.42 -15.41
CA ASP A 585 -13.30 34.08 -15.23
C ASP A 585 -12.47 33.48 -14.07
N THR A 586 -12.93 32.38 -13.45
CA THR A 586 -12.30 31.81 -12.28
C THR A 586 -11.53 30.52 -12.63
N ALA A 587 -10.29 30.44 -12.20
CA ALA A 587 -9.51 29.22 -12.35
C ALA A 587 -10.01 28.12 -11.40
N VAL A 588 -10.34 26.96 -11.95
CA VAL A 588 -10.74 25.77 -11.20
C VAL A 588 -9.68 24.67 -11.41
N LEU A 589 -9.07 24.22 -10.34
CA LEU A 589 -8.13 23.10 -10.36
C LEU A 589 -8.85 21.79 -10.03
N ARG A 590 -8.98 20.89 -11.02
CA ARG A 590 -9.56 19.56 -10.79
C ARG A 590 -8.49 18.56 -10.42
N MET A 591 -8.72 17.80 -9.34
CA MET A 591 -7.80 16.84 -8.77
C MET A 591 -8.48 15.47 -8.57
N ASP A 592 -8.31 14.60 -9.55
CA ASP A 592 -8.75 13.21 -9.54
C ASP A 592 -7.63 12.29 -10.03
N ALA A 593 -7.86 10.97 -10.06
CA ALA A 593 -6.84 9.99 -10.43
C ALA A 593 -6.24 10.24 -11.83
N ASP A 594 -7.09 10.69 -12.79
CA ASP A 594 -6.67 10.91 -14.18
C ASP A 594 -5.80 12.17 -14.30
N THR A 595 -6.23 13.27 -13.66
CA THR A 595 -5.50 14.55 -13.71
C THR A 595 -4.19 14.51 -12.93
N VAL A 596 -4.15 13.80 -11.80
CA VAL A 596 -2.94 13.61 -10.99
C VAL A 596 -1.87 12.84 -11.77
N ALA A 597 -2.26 11.78 -12.49
CA ALA A 597 -1.32 11.00 -13.30
C ALA A 597 -0.69 11.84 -14.43
N ALA A 598 -1.45 12.76 -15.04
CA ALA A 598 -0.98 13.63 -16.13
C ALA A 598 -0.12 14.82 -15.66
N SER A 599 -0.29 15.28 -14.42
CA SER A 599 0.26 16.56 -13.93
C SER A 599 1.50 16.42 -13.04
N GLY A 600 2.23 15.33 -13.10
CA GLY A 600 3.46 15.14 -12.32
C GLY A 600 3.23 14.73 -10.87
N GLY A 601 2.01 14.33 -10.51
CA GLY A 601 1.66 13.77 -9.22
C GLY A 601 0.82 14.69 -8.32
N HIS A 602 0.31 14.10 -7.27
CA HIS A 602 -0.56 14.74 -6.28
C HIS A 602 0.04 16.01 -5.67
N GLU A 603 1.31 15.92 -5.30
CA GLU A 603 2.02 17.01 -4.62
C GLU A 603 2.23 18.24 -5.52
N ALA A 604 2.57 18.02 -6.79
CA ALA A 604 2.75 19.11 -7.74
C ALA A 604 1.46 19.92 -7.92
N MET A 605 0.32 19.25 -7.96
CA MET A 605 -0.98 19.92 -8.04
C MET A 605 -1.34 20.71 -6.79
N LEU A 606 -1.06 20.15 -5.59
CA LEU A 606 -1.34 20.86 -4.35
C LEU A 606 -0.40 22.07 -4.13
N ARG A 607 0.87 21.96 -4.53
CA ARG A 607 1.78 23.11 -4.58
C ARG A 607 1.25 24.18 -5.52
N ARG A 608 0.84 23.78 -6.70
CA ARG A 608 0.26 24.68 -7.70
C ARG A 608 -0.97 25.40 -7.14
N PHE A 609 -1.90 24.69 -6.50
CA PHE A 609 -3.07 25.30 -5.85
C PHE A 609 -2.68 26.39 -4.84
N ARG A 610 -1.68 26.09 -4.01
CA ARG A 610 -1.19 27.01 -2.99
C ARG A 610 -0.40 28.19 -3.58
N ASP A 611 0.57 27.89 -4.46
CA ASP A 611 1.55 28.89 -4.91
C ASP A 611 0.98 29.85 -5.97
N GLU A 612 0.09 29.36 -6.84
CA GLU A 612 -0.65 30.14 -7.83
C GLU A 612 -1.94 30.77 -7.24
N GLN A 613 -2.26 30.55 -5.96
CA GLN A 613 -3.46 31.03 -5.29
C GLN A 613 -4.75 30.74 -6.09
N ILE A 614 -4.88 29.55 -6.66
CA ILE A 614 -6.04 29.16 -7.47
C ILE A 614 -7.29 29.20 -6.59
N PRO A 615 -8.39 29.91 -6.98
CA PRO A 615 -9.53 30.12 -6.08
C PRO A 615 -10.29 28.85 -5.71
N VAL A 616 -10.47 27.90 -6.62
CA VAL A 616 -11.28 26.73 -6.40
C VAL A 616 -10.51 25.44 -6.68
N LEU A 617 -10.43 24.56 -5.69
CA LEU A 617 -9.93 23.20 -5.81
C LEU A 617 -11.10 22.21 -5.75
N LEU A 618 -11.37 21.54 -6.85
CA LEU A 618 -12.36 20.46 -6.94
C LEU A 618 -11.65 19.11 -6.92
N GLY A 619 -12.03 18.22 -6.00
CA GLY A 619 -11.42 16.91 -6.00
C GLY A 619 -12.13 15.84 -5.18
N THR A 620 -11.61 14.63 -5.25
CA THR A 620 -12.09 13.48 -4.48
C THR A 620 -11.29 13.32 -3.18
N GLN A 621 -11.22 12.13 -2.60
CA GLN A 621 -10.56 11.87 -1.32
C GLN A 621 -9.09 12.36 -1.21
N MET A 622 -8.45 12.63 -2.35
CA MET A 622 -7.09 13.17 -2.38
C MET A 622 -6.99 14.58 -1.80
N VAL A 623 -8.08 15.37 -1.86
CA VAL A 623 -8.12 16.76 -1.36
C VAL A 623 -8.36 16.83 0.15
N ALA A 624 -8.99 15.79 0.72
CA ALA A 624 -9.31 15.73 2.14
C ALA A 624 -8.08 15.62 3.04
N LYS A 625 -6.89 15.28 2.50
CA LYS A 625 -5.74 14.84 3.26
C LYS A 625 -4.44 15.58 2.89
N GLY A 626 -3.56 15.77 3.85
CA GLY A 626 -2.12 16.01 3.67
C GLY A 626 -1.65 17.44 3.88
N LEU A 627 -2.17 18.46 3.20
CA LEU A 627 -1.63 19.82 3.28
C LEU A 627 -2.49 20.78 4.11
N ASP A 628 -1.84 21.77 4.66
CA ASP A 628 -2.46 22.90 5.35
C ASP A 628 -2.57 24.08 4.38
N PHE A 629 -3.80 24.58 4.21
CA PHE A 629 -4.09 25.70 3.32
C PHE A 629 -4.67 26.85 4.16
N PRO A 630 -3.83 27.80 4.62
CA PRO A 630 -4.29 28.91 5.44
C PRO A 630 -5.31 29.84 4.76
N SER A 631 -5.28 29.91 3.42
CA SER A 631 -6.18 30.74 2.61
C SER A 631 -7.55 30.11 2.36
N VAL A 632 -7.76 28.85 2.77
CA VAL A 632 -9.04 28.17 2.57
C VAL A 632 -10.01 28.54 3.68
N THR A 633 -11.06 29.28 3.31
CA THR A 633 -12.16 29.69 4.22
C THR A 633 -13.43 28.88 4.01
N LEU A 634 -13.66 28.35 2.80
CA LEU A 634 -14.84 27.56 2.47
C LEU A 634 -14.48 26.13 2.07
N VAL A 635 -15.24 25.19 2.63
CA VAL A 635 -15.21 23.78 2.22
C VAL A 635 -16.62 23.31 1.85
N GLY A 636 -16.82 22.90 0.61
CA GLY A 636 -18.06 22.28 0.13
C GLY A 636 -17.91 20.76 0.03
N VAL A 637 -18.78 20.01 0.70
CA VAL A 637 -18.90 18.55 0.53
C VAL A 637 -20.08 18.26 -0.36
N LEU A 638 -19.81 17.73 -1.55
CA LEU A 638 -20.82 17.36 -2.53
C LEU A 638 -21.18 15.88 -2.36
N ASP A 639 -22.45 15.53 -2.56
CA ASP A 639 -22.94 14.16 -2.49
C ASP A 639 -22.49 13.40 -1.21
N ALA A 640 -22.71 14.02 -0.04
CA ALA A 640 -22.29 13.45 1.24
C ALA A 640 -22.86 12.04 1.50
N ASP A 641 -24.02 11.74 0.95
CA ASP A 641 -24.73 10.47 1.12
C ASP A 641 -24.04 9.28 0.46
N MET A 642 -23.26 9.49 -0.60
CA MET A 642 -22.78 8.41 -1.45
C MET A 642 -21.98 7.33 -0.71
N SER A 643 -21.17 7.72 0.27
CA SER A 643 -20.40 6.75 1.06
C SER A 643 -21.23 6.05 2.14
N LEU A 644 -22.39 6.58 2.54
CA LEU A 644 -23.30 5.92 3.48
C LEU A 644 -23.96 4.68 2.87
N TYR A 645 -24.18 4.70 1.56
CA TYR A 645 -24.91 3.65 0.86
C TYR A 645 -24.04 2.53 0.34
N VAL A 646 -22.71 2.65 0.50
CA VAL A 646 -21.77 1.57 0.13
C VAL A 646 -22.11 0.32 0.93
N ASP A 647 -22.17 -0.82 0.24
CA ASP A 647 -22.43 -2.13 0.84
C ASP A 647 -21.23 -2.62 1.65
N ASN A 648 -20.97 -1.96 2.77
CA ASN A 648 -19.88 -2.26 3.71
C ASN A 648 -20.28 -1.82 5.11
N PHE A 649 -19.97 -2.65 6.11
CA PHE A 649 -20.28 -2.34 7.50
C PHE A 649 -19.56 -1.08 8.04
N ARG A 650 -18.52 -0.59 7.36
CA ARG A 650 -17.77 0.62 7.68
C ARG A 650 -18.29 1.87 6.98
N ALA A 651 -19.39 1.78 6.23
CA ALA A 651 -19.91 2.91 5.43
C ALA A 651 -20.16 4.16 6.28
N ALA A 652 -20.84 4.01 7.42
CA ALA A 652 -21.11 5.10 8.37
C ALA A 652 -19.82 5.70 8.94
N GLU A 653 -18.90 4.86 9.40
CA GLU A 653 -17.59 5.26 9.94
C GLU A 653 -16.74 6.02 8.90
N THR A 654 -16.70 5.49 7.67
CA THR A 654 -15.95 6.13 6.59
C THR A 654 -16.53 7.49 6.23
N THR A 655 -17.87 7.60 6.18
CA THR A 655 -18.55 8.86 5.88
C THR A 655 -18.30 9.89 6.97
N PHE A 656 -18.48 9.51 8.24
CA PHE A 656 -18.22 10.39 9.38
C PHE A 656 -16.78 10.89 9.36
N SER A 657 -15.81 9.98 9.22
CA SER A 657 -14.38 10.32 9.20
C SER A 657 -14.01 11.25 8.04
N LEU A 658 -14.50 10.98 6.83
CA LEU A 658 -14.23 11.81 5.66
C LEU A 658 -14.78 13.23 5.84
N ILE A 659 -16.05 13.37 6.23
CA ILE A 659 -16.67 14.67 6.42
C ILE A 659 -15.94 15.45 7.51
N THR A 660 -15.65 14.84 8.66
CA THR A 660 -14.92 15.48 9.76
C THR A 660 -13.51 15.93 9.33
N GLN A 661 -12.80 15.12 8.56
CA GLN A 661 -11.47 15.48 8.05
C GLN A 661 -11.52 16.64 7.07
N VAL A 662 -12.53 16.68 6.18
CA VAL A 662 -12.69 17.72 5.16
C VAL A 662 -13.14 19.03 5.82
N VAL A 663 -14.11 18.98 6.69
CA VAL A 663 -14.57 20.13 7.51
C VAL A 663 -13.40 20.75 8.29
N GLY A 664 -12.56 19.89 8.89
CA GLY A 664 -11.37 20.31 9.62
C GLY A 664 -10.29 21.02 8.80
N ARG A 665 -10.43 21.12 7.47
CA ARG A 665 -9.51 21.85 6.58
C ARG A 665 -9.78 23.35 6.54
N SER A 666 -11.02 23.78 6.73
CA SER A 666 -11.35 25.20 6.76
C SER A 666 -10.90 25.87 8.08
N GLY A 667 -10.61 27.16 8.03
CA GLY A 667 -10.31 27.99 9.20
C GLY A 667 -9.02 27.63 9.95
N ARG A 668 -7.99 27.22 9.24
CA ARG A 668 -6.65 27.00 9.84
C ARG A 668 -5.80 28.27 9.84
N GLY A 669 -6.12 29.21 8.95
CA GLY A 669 -5.51 30.53 8.88
C GLY A 669 -6.01 31.51 9.93
N ALA A 670 -5.91 32.81 9.63
CA ALA A 670 -6.41 33.87 10.51
C ALA A 670 -7.94 33.96 10.52
N ASP A 671 -8.58 33.61 9.43
CA ASP A 671 -10.03 33.73 9.22
C ASP A 671 -10.79 32.53 9.76
N SER A 672 -12.07 32.77 10.15
CA SER A 672 -12.98 31.68 10.50
C SER A 672 -13.36 30.85 9.25
N GLY A 673 -13.29 29.53 9.34
CA GLY A 673 -13.70 28.67 8.25
C GLY A 673 -15.17 28.25 8.35
N CYS A 674 -15.79 28.04 7.17
CA CYS A 674 -17.13 27.48 7.04
C CYS A 674 -17.07 26.18 6.22
N ALA A 675 -17.95 25.23 6.55
CA ALA A 675 -18.15 24.03 5.74
C ALA A 675 -19.64 23.88 5.38
N MET A 676 -19.90 23.55 4.12
CA MET A 676 -21.25 23.31 3.60
C MET A 676 -21.33 21.86 3.10
N ILE A 677 -22.29 21.11 3.63
CA ILE A 677 -22.43 19.68 3.36
C ILE A 677 -23.74 19.44 2.63
N GLN A 678 -23.67 19.19 1.34
CA GLN A 678 -24.84 18.92 0.50
C GLN A 678 -25.26 17.46 0.63
N THR A 679 -26.54 17.23 0.89
CA THR A 679 -27.10 15.90 1.13
C THR A 679 -28.54 15.80 0.72
N MET A 680 -28.97 14.60 0.29
CA MET A 680 -30.37 14.26 0.07
C MET A 680 -31.10 13.84 1.36
N THR A 681 -30.33 13.60 2.45
CA THR A 681 -30.88 13.11 3.74
C THR A 681 -30.31 13.90 4.92
N PRO A 682 -30.63 15.21 5.05
CA PRO A 682 -30.09 16.04 6.13
C PRO A 682 -30.46 15.56 7.53
N GLU A 683 -31.55 14.79 7.64
CA GLU A 683 -32.00 14.14 8.87
C GLU A 683 -31.19 12.90 9.27
N HIS A 684 -30.29 12.40 8.41
CA HIS A 684 -29.52 11.19 8.69
C HIS A 684 -28.57 11.40 9.88
N PRO A 685 -28.63 10.55 10.93
CA PRO A 685 -27.88 10.79 12.19
C PRO A 685 -26.37 10.92 11.99
N VAL A 686 -25.79 10.12 11.10
CA VAL A 686 -24.34 10.15 10.81
C VAL A 686 -23.92 11.51 10.27
N LEU A 687 -24.71 12.10 9.36
CA LEU A 687 -24.42 13.41 8.76
C LEU A 687 -24.57 14.54 9.79
N GLN A 688 -25.61 14.48 10.64
CA GLN A 688 -25.79 15.45 11.70
C GLN A 688 -24.65 15.42 12.72
N LEU A 689 -24.21 14.23 13.12
CA LEU A 689 -23.07 14.06 14.03
C LEU A 689 -21.74 14.47 13.38
N ALA A 690 -21.55 14.19 12.09
CA ALA A 690 -20.36 14.60 11.35
C ALA A 690 -20.29 16.13 11.18
N ALA A 691 -21.44 16.80 10.93
CA ALA A 691 -21.52 18.25 10.88
C ALA A 691 -21.16 18.90 12.23
N ARG A 692 -21.56 18.29 13.34
CA ARG A 692 -21.20 18.72 14.70
C ARG A 692 -19.79 18.29 15.11
N GLN A 693 -19.15 17.42 14.32
CA GLN A 693 -17.87 16.77 14.62
C GLN A 693 -17.89 16.01 15.98
N ASP A 694 -19.07 15.50 16.36
CA ASP A 694 -19.30 14.77 17.59
C ASP A 694 -18.98 13.28 17.42
N TYR A 695 -17.71 12.97 17.58
CA TYR A 695 -17.23 11.59 17.44
C TYR A 695 -17.75 10.69 18.57
N ASP A 696 -17.88 11.17 19.80
CA ASP A 696 -18.29 10.32 20.92
C ASP A 696 -19.74 9.83 20.77
N ALA A 697 -20.66 10.74 20.40
CA ALA A 697 -22.05 10.36 20.10
C ALA A 697 -22.14 9.44 18.86
N PHE A 698 -21.31 9.69 17.83
CA PHE A 698 -21.23 8.82 16.66
C PHE A 698 -20.75 7.41 17.05
N TYR A 699 -19.68 7.31 17.85
CA TYR A 699 -19.14 6.05 18.33
C TYR A 699 -20.19 5.21 19.07
N ASP A 700 -20.91 5.84 20.02
CA ASP A 700 -21.91 5.15 20.83
C ASP A 700 -23.09 4.62 19.97
N MET A 701 -23.56 5.41 19.01
CA MET A 701 -24.58 5.02 18.04
C MET A 701 -24.10 3.86 17.15
N GLU A 702 -22.93 4.00 16.53
CA GLU A 702 -22.40 3.02 15.58
C GLU A 702 -22.04 1.70 16.29
N LEU A 703 -21.52 1.75 17.51
CA LEU A 703 -21.19 0.57 18.28
C LEU A 703 -22.44 -0.30 18.56
N GLN A 704 -23.56 0.34 18.88
CA GLN A 704 -24.85 -0.35 19.06
C GLN A 704 -25.31 -1.04 17.77
N MET A 705 -25.22 -0.33 16.63
CA MET A 705 -25.58 -0.88 15.32
C MET A 705 -24.70 -2.08 14.94
N ARG A 706 -23.38 -2.01 15.23
CA ARG A 706 -22.46 -3.13 14.97
C ARG A 706 -22.72 -4.33 15.87
N LYS A 707 -23.13 -4.10 17.12
CA LYS A 707 -23.55 -5.17 18.03
C LYS A 707 -24.79 -5.90 17.49
N LEU A 708 -25.79 -5.18 17.03
CA LEU A 708 -27.01 -5.74 16.45
C LEU A 708 -26.74 -6.54 15.17
N ARG A 709 -25.80 -6.06 14.33
CA ARG A 709 -25.44 -6.70 13.06
C ARG A 709 -24.33 -7.75 13.20
N SER A 710 -23.85 -8.02 14.40
CA SER A 710 -22.71 -8.92 14.63
C SER A 710 -21.48 -8.56 13.77
N CYS A 711 -21.17 -7.27 13.68
CA CYS A 711 -20.00 -6.74 12.96
C CYS A 711 -18.83 -6.49 13.92
N PRO A 712 -17.58 -6.28 13.41
CA PRO A 712 -16.47 -5.86 14.24
C PRO A 712 -16.78 -4.59 15.09
N PRO A 713 -16.46 -4.57 16.39
CA PRO A 713 -15.51 -5.42 17.12
C PRO A 713 -16.10 -6.71 17.73
N PHE A 714 -17.37 -7.02 17.54
CA PHE A 714 -18.05 -8.15 18.21
C PHE A 714 -17.82 -9.48 17.50
N SER A 715 -17.69 -9.47 16.18
CA SER A 715 -17.34 -10.61 15.31
C SER A 715 -16.39 -10.16 14.23
N ASP A 716 -15.80 -11.09 13.50
CA ASP A 716 -15.02 -10.84 12.29
C ASP A 716 -15.79 -11.36 11.07
N LEU A 717 -15.56 -10.71 9.92
CA LEU A 717 -16.12 -11.09 8.63
C LEU A 717 -15.04 -11.72 7.76
N PHE A 718 -15.17 -13.00 7.46
CA PHE A 718 -14.29 -13.69 6.52
C PHE A 718 -14.97 -13.74 5.17
N THR A 719 -14.50 -12.91 4.24
CA THR A 719 -14.99 -12.90 2.86
C THR A 719 -14.19 -13.89 2.02
N ILE A 720 -14.83 -14.97 1.60
CA ILE A 720 -14.23 -16.01 0.77
C ILE A 720 -14.63 -15.75 -0.68
N THR A 721 -13.71 -15.29 -1.51
CA THR A 721 -13.95 -15.02 -2.92
C THR A 721 -13.48 -16.19 -3.77
N VAL A 722 -14.39 -16.75 -4.55
CA VAL A 722 -14.09 -17.77 -5.58
C VAL A 722 -14.13 -17.10 -6.94
N ALA A 723 -13.11 -17.35 -7.77
CA ALA A 723 -12.98 -16.74 -9.10
C ALA A 723 -12.65 -17.78 -10.17
N GLY A 724 -13.20 -17.58 -11.39
CA GLY A 724 -12.99 -18.46 -12.53
C GLY A 724 -13.52 -17.88 -13.84
N LEU A 725 -13.12 -18.49 -14.96
CA LEU A 725 -13.47 -18.01 -16.30
C LEU A 725 -14.90 -18.43 -16.73
N GLU A 726 -15.41 -19.53 -16.17
CA GLU A 726 -16.74 -20.07 -16.51
C GLU A 726 -17.67 -19.91 -15.30
N GLU A 727 -18.77 -19.18 -15.51
CA GLU A 727 -19.66 -18.75 -14.41
C GLU A 727 -20.43 -19.94 -13.80
N ARG A 728 -20.93 -20.86 -14.62
CA ARG A 728 -21.76 -22.00 -14.14
C ARG A 728 -20.96 -22.94 -13.23
N GLY A 729 -19.76 -23.30 -13.64
CA GLY A 729 -18.86 -24.12 -12.83
C GLY A 729 -18.44 -23.41 -11.54
N LEU A 730 -18.24 -22.11 -11.62
CA LEU A 730 -17.92 -21.26 -10.47
C LEU A 730 -19.04 -21.23 -9.43
N ILE A 731 -20.30 -21.06 -9.84
CA ILE A 731 -21.47 -21.09 -8.94
C ILE A 731 -21.56 -22.44 -8.25
N GLN A 732 -21.46 -23.55 -9.00
CA GLN A 732 -21.49 -24.91 -8.44
C GLN A 732 -20.36 -25.14 -7.42
N ALA A 733 -19.14 -24.70 -7.71
CA ALA A 733 -18.01 -24.81 -6.79
C ALA A 733 -18.22 -23.97 -5.53
N SER A 734 -18.81 -22.77 -5.67
CA SER A 734 -19.14 -21.88 -4.54
C SER A 734 -20.21 -22.51 -3.63
N VAL A 735 -21.21 -23.18 -4.19
CA VAL A 735 -22.22 -23.91 -3.43
C VAL A 735 -21.61 -25.09 -2.69
N ARG A 736 -20.75 -25.91 -3.36
CA ARG A 736 -20.05 -27.02 -2.68
C ARG A 736 -19.18 -26.52 -1.54
N LEU A 737 -18.48 -25.39 -1.74
CA LEU A 737 -17.66 -24.77 -0.72
C LEU A 737 -18.49 -24.31 0.48
N ARG A 738 -19.66 -23.68 0.24
CA ARG A 738 -20.63 -23.31 1.29
C ARG A 738 -21.06 -24.53 2.08
N ASP A 739 -21.49 -25.59 1.41
CA ASP A 739 -22.03 -26.81 2.05
C ASP A 739 -20.94 -27.51 2.86
N ALA A 740 -19.71 -27.56 2.36
CA ALA A 740 -18.56 -28.09 3.09
C ALA A 740 -18.25 -27.27 4.36
N LEU A 741 -18.31 -25.95 4.28
CA LEU A 741 -18.13 -25.06 5.44
C LEU A 741 -19.27 -25.25 6.44
N ALA A 742 -20.53 -25.24 6.00
CA ALA A 742 -21.68 -25.42 6.87
C ALA A 742 -21.64 -26.76 7.64
N ALA A 743 -21.32 -27.85 6.94
CA ALA A 743 -21.19 -29.18 7.56
C ALA A 743 -20.07 -29.26 8.60
N ASN A 744 -18.93 -28.60 8.35
CA ASN A 744 -17.81 -28.59 9.31
C ASN A 744 -18.08 -27.68 10.51
N LEU A 745 -18.74 -26.54 10.32
CA LEU A 745 -19.10 -25.63 11.41
C LEU A 745 -20.03 -26.27 12.45
N GLN A 746 -20.76 -27.35 12.12
CA GLN A 746 -21.59 -28.09 13.05
C GLN A 746 -20.83 -29.14 13.84
N ARG A 747 -19.55 -29.37 13.59
CA ARG A 747 -18.71 -30.35 14.26
C ARG A 747 -17.86 -29.72 15.34
N GLU A 748 -17.53 -30.50 16.38
CA GLU A 748 -16.50 -30.13 17.37
C GLU A 748 -15.11 -29.96 16.69
N PRO A 749 -14.32 -28.97 17.07
CA PRO A 749 -14.58 -27.93 18.09
C PRO A 749 -15.27 -26.67 17.55
N TYR A 750 -15.66 -26.63 16.28
CA TYR A 750 -16.09 -25.42 15.58
C TYR A 750 -17.52 -24.98 15.96
N CYS A 751 -18.39 -25.92 16.34
CA CYS A 751 -19.77 -25.61 16.72
C CYS A 751 -19.90 -24.80 18.03
N ARG A 752 -18.80 -24.63 18.78
CA ARG A 752 -18.78 -23.79 19.98
C ARG A 752 -18.77 -22.30 19.70
N GLU A 753 -18.38 -21.92 18.50
CA GLU A 753 -18.32 -20.50 18.07
C GLU A 753 -19.61 -20.15 17.31
N PRO A 754 -20.36 -19.13 17.75
CA PRO A 754 -21.49 -18.64 16.98
C PRO A 754 -21.00 -18.21 15.59
N ALA A 755 -21.55 -18.84 14.56
CA ALA A 755 -21.13 -18.58 13.19
C ALA A 755 -22.34 -18.46 12.27
N GLN A 756 -22.33 -17.45 11.39
CA GLN A 756 -23.32 -17.25 10.35
C GLN A 756 -22.64 -17.29 8.98
N LEU A 757 -23.12 -18.14 8.09
CA LEU A 757 -22.61 -18.28 6.73
C LEU A 757 -23.61 -17.72 5.72
N LEU A 758 -23.20 -16.70 4.95
CA LEU A 758 -23.99 -16.00 3.95
C LEU A 758 -23.48 -16.27 2.54
N GLY A 759 -24.36 -16.24 1.55
CA GLY A 759 -24.04 -16.45 0.15
C GLY A 759 -24.21 -17.92 -0.31
N PRO A 760 -23.69 -18.32 -1.48
CA PRO A 760 -22.85 -17.51 -2.38
C PRO A 760 -23.62 -16.37 -3.08
N ALA A 761 -22.95 -15.25 -3.26
CA ALA A 761 -23.45 -14.09 -3.98
C ALA A 761 -22.41 -13.58 -4.99
N PRO A 762 -22.79 -12.94 -6.09
CA PRO A 762 -21.83 -12.23 -6.94
C PRO A 762 -21.06 -11.19 -6.13
N ALA A 763 -19.74 -11.09 -6.35
CA ALA A 763 -18.94 -10.05 -5.72
C ALA A 763 -19.39 -8.65 -6.19
N PRO A 764 -19.11 -7.55 -5.43
CA PRO A 764 -19.45 -6.18 -5.83
C PRO A 764 -18.95 -5.83 -7.24
N VAL A 765 -17.76 -6.31 -7.62
CA VAL A 765 -17.27 -6.34 -8.99
C VAL A 765 -17.32 -7.78 -9.47
N ALA A 766 -18.44 -8.17 -10.07
CA ALA A 766 -18.74 -9.55 -10.44
C ALA A 766 -17.81 -10.14 -11.51
N ARG A 767 -17.13 -9.29 -12.31
CA ARG A 767 -16.22 -9.73 -13.39
C ARG A 767 -15.00 -8.80 -13.49
N VAL A 768 -13.80 -9.40 -13.42
CA VAL A 768 -12.52 -8.68 -13.58
C VAL A 768 -11.64 -9.49 -14.53
N ASN A 769 -11.09 -8.86 -15.57
CA ASN A 769 -10.21 -9.51 -16.56
C ASN A 769 -10.79 -10.84 -17.07
N TYR A 770 -12.05 -10.82 -17.52
CA TYR A 770 -12.84 -11.96 -17.98
C TYR A 770 -13.12 -13.05 -16.94
N SER A 771 -12.67 -12.90 -15.69
CA SER A 771 -12.92 -13.84 -14.60
C SER A 771 -14.15 -13.42 -13.80
N TYR A 772 -15.12 -14.31 -13.66
CA TYR A 772 -16.28 -14.13 -12.78
C TYR A 772 -15.86 -14.33 -11.33
N ARG A 773 -16.56 -13.66 -10.40
CA ARG A 773 -16.25 -13.67 -8.96
C ARG A 773 -17.53 -13.83 -8.15
N TYR A 774 -17.54 -14.85 -7.30
CA TYR A 774 -18.59 -15.07 -6.30
C TYR A 774 -17.98 -15.08 -4.91
N GLN A 775 -18.76 -14.70 -3.92
CA GLN A 775 -18.27 -14.61 -2.55
C GLN A 775 -19.22 -15.28 -1.55
N LEU A 776 -18.63 -15.83 -0.50
CA LEU A 776 -19.26 -16.29 0.73
C LEU A 776 -18.78 -15.42 1.87
N THR A 777 -19.64 -15.09 2.81
CA THR A 777 -19.25 -14.34 4.02
C THR A 777 -19.53 -15.20 5.23
N LEU A 778 -18.47 -15.51 5.99
CA LEU A 778 -18.57 -16.18 7.28
C LEU A 778 -18.39 -15.11 8.38
N VAL A 779 -19.42 -14.94 9.21
CA VAL A 779 -19.44 -14.04 10.36
C VAL A 779 -19.22 -14.87 11.62
N CYS A 780 -18.08 -14.72 12.28
CA CYS A 780 -17.75 -15.40 13.54
C CYS A 780 -16.54 -14.75 14.19
N ARG A 781 -16.17 -15.15 15.41
CA ARG A 781 -14.91 -14.71 16.03
C ARG A 781 -13.70 -15.33 15.33
N ASN A 782 -12.64 -14.53 15.14
CA ASN A 782 -11.40 -15.00 14.54
C ASN A 782 -10.53 -15.77 15.54
N THR A 783 -10.92 -17.01 15.80
CA THR A 783 -10.21 -17.93 16.69
C THR A 783 -9.26 -18.84 15.92
N ALA A 784 -8.28 -19.44 16.61
CA ALA A 784 -7.35 -20.38 15.99
C ALA A 784 -8.05 -21.62 15.37
N PRO A 785 -9.06 -22.25 16.01
CA PRO A 785 -9.83 -23.31 15.38
C PRO A 785 -10.50 -22.89 14.08
N ILE A 786 -11.16 -21.74 14.02
CA ILE A 786 -11.80 -21.23 12.79
C ILE A 786 -10.78 -20.99 11.68
N ARG A 787 -9.61 -20.40 11.99
CA ARG A 787 -8.55 -20.24 10.99
C ARG A 787 -8.05 -21.59 10.45
N ARG A 788 -7.88 -22.60 11.31
CA ARG A 788 -7.49 -23.94 10.87
C ARG A 788 -8.55 -24.59 9.97
N LEU A 789 -9.83 -24.43 10.32
CA LEU A 789 -10.92 -24.90 9.47
C LEU A 789 -10.89 -24.24 8.09
N LEU A 790 -10.79 -22.92 8.04
CA LEU A 790 -10.75 -22.17 6.80
C LEU A 790 -9.52 -22.54 5.95
N ALA A 791 -8.36 -22.70 6.57
CA ALA A 791 -7.13 -23.15 5.89
C ALA A 791 -7.28 -24.57 5.31
N PHE A 792 -7.89 -25.48 6.08
CA PHE A 792 -8.18 -26.84 5.63
C PHE A 792 -9.13 -26.84 4.43
N VAL A 793 -10.25 -26.12 4.51
CA VAL A 793 -11.26 -26.08 3.44
C VAL A 793 -10.69 -25.44 2.15
N LEU A 794 -9.87 -24.41 2.27
CA LEU A 794 -9.17 -23.82 1.10
C LEU A 794 -8.19 -24.82 0.46
N ALA A 795 -7.45 -25.55 1.28
CA ALA A 795 -6.51 -26.56 0.78
C ALA A 795 -7.24 -27.69 0.04
N GLU A 796 -8.34 -28.21 0.61
CA GLU A 796 -9.17 -29.23 -0.03
C GLU A 796 -9.84 -28.72 -1.30
N PHE A 797 -10.39 -27.49 -1.28
CA PHE A 797 -10.95 -26.85 -2.48
C PHE A 797 -9.94 -26.80 -3.64
N SER A 798 -8.69 -26.46 -3.34
CA SER A 798 -7.62 -26.35 -4.35
C SER A 798 -7.10 -27.70 -4.85
N LYS A 799 -7.26 -28.79 -4.08
CA LYS A 799 -6.88 -30.16 -4.47
C LYS A 799 -7.94 -30.84 -5.32
N ASP A 800 -9.19 -30.43 -5.19
CA ASP A 800 -10.30 -31.02 -5.91
C ASP A 800 -10.17 -30.77 -7.43
N ARG A 801 -10.14 -31.87 -8.22
CA ARG A 801 -10.06 -31.81 -9.67
C ARG A 801 -11.23 -31.09 -10.33
N GLN A 802 -12.41 -31.13 -9.71
CA GLN A 802 -13.60 -30.42 -10.21
C GLN A 802 -13.45 -28.88 -10.12
N ASN A 803 -12.55 -28.39 -9.28
CA ASN A 803 -12.27 -26.96 -9.10
C ASN A 803 -11.04 -26.51 -9.92
N ARG A 804 -10.57 -27.32 -10.86
CA ARG A 804 -9.42 -26.97 -11.70
C ARG A 804 -9.68 -25.71 -12.50
N GLY A 805 -8.77 -24.72 -12.40
CA GLY A 805 -8.93 -23.40 -13.04
C GLY A 805 -9.71 -22.39 -12.21
N LEU A 806 -10.24 -22.78 -11.04
CA LEU A 806 -10.83 -21.88 -10.06
C LEU A 806 -9.80 -21.50 -8.99
N THR A 807 -9.94 -20.30 -8.46
CA THR A 807 -9.15 -19.81 -7.34
C THR A 807 -10.07 -19.41 -6.19
N ALA A 808 -9.68 -19.72 -4.96
CA ALA A 808 -10.38 -19.27 -3.77
C ALA A 808 -9.39 -18.51 -2.88
N LEU A 809 -9.82 -17.39 -2.32
CA LEU A 809 -9.03 -16.55 -1.42
C LEU A 809 -9.90 -16.05 -0.28
N ILE A 810 -9.30 -15.82 0.88
CA ILE A 810 -9.99 -15.27 2.06
C ILE A 810 -9.46 -13.86 2.36
N ASP A 811 -10.37 -12.97 2.67
CA ASP A 811 -10.08 -11.65 3.22
C ASP A 811 -10.83 -11.46 4.55
N ILE A 812 -10.16 -10.89 5.54
CA ILE A 812 -10.73 -10.67 6.87
C ILE A 812 -11.05 -9.19 7.01
N ASN A 813 -12.29 -8.87 7.41
CA ASN A 813 -12.75 -7.50 7.64
C ASN A 813 -12.43 -6.59 6.44
N SER A 814 -12.81 -7.03 5.24
CA SER A 814 -12.55 -6.32 3.99
C SER A 814 -13.13 -4.90 4.00
N TYR A 815 -12.44 -3.98 3.33
CA TYR A 815 -12.92 -2.61 3.09
C TYR A 815 -13.69 -2.47 1.77
N ASN A 816 -13.71 -3.54 0.94
CA ASN A 816 -14.37 -3.58 -0.36
C ASN A 816 -15.54 -4.55 -0.35
#